data_d18914cbd81bed3aff660040acb7136b
#
_entry.id   d18914cbd81bed3aff660040acb7136b
#
_cell.length_a   1.000
_cell.length_b   1.000
_cell.length_c   1.000
_cell.angle_alpha   90.00
_cell.angle_beta   90.00
_cell.angle_gamma   90.00
#
_symmetry.space_group_name_H-M   'P 1'
#
loop_
_entity.id
_entity.type
_entity.pdbx_description
1 polymer ?
#
loop_
_entity_poly.entity_id
_entity_poly.type
_entity_poly.pdbx_seq_one_letter_code
_entity_poly.pdbx_strand_id
1 'polypeptide(L)'
;MEDTRDHKRTTGELSGEERRDFMRAQLSDLRALERMVAEGLFERGVSRIGSEQEMFLVDSHCRAAPAALQVLHRLDDPHYTTELGLFNLELNADPQPFAGKGLAQMEAQLNELYTRVQRICAELEIQPVLTGILPTLGKTDLDIANMVPNPRYLTLNRVMTAVRGEGYDISIKGLDEFVAKHDSLMFEACNASFQVHLQVADPDRFGHSYDIAQLLLAPALAVGTNSPTLFGKRLWAETRIALFEQSCDIRTPSVHARERAARVSFGKDWVKGSVIELFKDNITRFRPLVGTDHEDDAMAVLDRGEIPQLKALRLHNGTIYRWNRACYGISENGKPHLRIELRVLPSGPTIVDEVANAAFWLGLMSELTARIDDLSARMDFDHAQANFYAAARDGLSARFSWLDGEEMIAQPFILDRLLPIAESGLARAGVDDADAKKYLGIIDERVRSLRTGSRWMLRSLQSMKSRGSQGERLTAVVAATIARQKAGRPVVEWERARLDEFTGGRTGYNRVSQYMQTDLLTVQPDDPIELVADLMSWERIRHVPVEDAEGKLVGLVTYRAVLRHFANIAKSRASGLTQEREKSVAVADIMRGDVLTVSPDMLTVDAIAIMRRQRIGCLPVVQDGHIVAMITEEDFMGIAAELLDERIGQVEPPHEHPKNRRRP
;
A
#
# COMPACT_ATOMS: atom_id res chain seq x y z
N MET A 1 15.82 -4.03 15.82
CA MET A 1 16.32 -5.22 15.12
C MET A 1 15.53 -6.42 15.62
N GLU A 2 14.55 -6.88 14.89
CA GLU A 2 14.00 -8.22 15.10
C GLU A 2 15.04 -9.19 14.54
N ASP A 3 15.53 -10.10 15.39
CA ASP A 3 16.51 -11.11 15.00
C ASP A 3 15.88 -12.10 14.01
N THR A 4 16.08 -11.85 12.71
CA THR A 4 15.59 -12.67 11.61
C THR A 4 16.29 -14.03 11.49
N ARG A 5 17.25 -14.33 12.37
CA ARG A 5 18.06 -15.57 12.33
C ARG A 5 17.42 -16.76 13.05
N ASP A 6 16.35 -16.58 13.80
CA ASP A 6 15.68 -17.67 14.55
C ASP A 6 14.53 -18.29 13.74
N HIS A 7 14.81 -18.70 12.49
CA HIS A 7 13.86 -19.39 11.61
C HIS A 7 13.83 -20.90 11.88
N LYS A 8 13.53 -21.29 13.11
CA LYS A 8 13.19 -22.68 13.39
C LYS A 8 11.67 -22.86 13.32
N ARG A 9 11.23 -23.44 12.18
CA ARG A 9 9.95 -24.13 11.95
C ARG A 9 8.70 -23.39 12.43
N THR A 10 8.18 -22.50 11.62
CA THR A 10 6.75 -22.18 11.63
C THR A 10 6.02 -23.42 11.13
N THR A 11 5.48 -24.22 12.03
CA THR A 11 4.64 -25.35 11.68
C THR A 11 3.29 -24.84 11.15
N GLY A 12 2.74 -25.52 10.13
CA GLY A 12 1.42 -25.26 9.57
C GLY A 12 0.31 -25.14 10.62
N GLU A 13 -0.96 -25.21 10.24
CA GLU A 13 -2.11 -25.05 11.16
C GLU A 13 -1.81 -25.66 12.54
N LEU A 14 -1.76 -24.78 13.56
CA LEU A 14 -1.51 -25.23 14.92
C LEU A 14 -2.56 -26.28 15.29
N SER A 15 -2.14 -27.49 15.66
CA SER A 15 -3.01 -28.46 16.29
C SER A 15 -3.64 -27.87 17.56
N GLY A 16 -4.72 -28.45 18.04
CA GLY A 16 -5.36 -27.98 19.27
C GLY A 16 -4.40 -28.01 20.47
N GLU A 17 -3.40 -28.90 20.48
CA GLU A 17 -2.39 -29.01 21.53
C GLU A 17 -1.33 -27.92 21.39
N GLU A 18 -0.72 -27.76 20.25
CA GLU A 18 0.25 -26.69 19.97
C GLU A 18 -0.32 -25.29 20.22
N ARG A 19 -1.60 -25.07 19.87
CA ARG A 19 -2.27 -23.81 20.18
C ARG A 19 -2.41 -23.58 21.67
N ARG A 20 -2.74 -24.62 22.45
CA ARG A 20 -2.82 -24.50 23.91
C ARG A 20 -1.45 -24.21 24.53
N ASP A 21 -0.41 -24.85 24.05
CA ASP A 21 0.95 -24.66 24.56
C ASP A 21 1.46 -23.27 24.22
N PHE A 22 1.25 -22.79 23.00
CA PHE A 22 1.57 -21.42 22.62
C PHE A 22 0.81 -20.38 23.48
N MET A 23 -0.49 -20.61 23.75
CA MET A 23 -1.26 -19.73 24.64
C MET A 23 -0.74 -19.74 26.08
N ARG A 24 -0.27 -20.89 26.60
CA ARG A 24 0.38 -20.95 27.92
C ARG A 24 1.67 -20.14 27.94
N ALA A 25 2.48 -20.23 26.91
CA ALA A 25 3.69 -19.45 26.77
C ALA A 25 3.41 -17.93 26.70
N GLN A 26 2.40 -17.53 25.92
CA GLN A 26 1.97 -16.12 25.90
C GLN A 26 1.56 -15.62 27.29
N LEU A 27 0.85 -16.44 28.06
CA LEU A 27 0.45 -16.09 29.43
C LEU A 27 1.63 -16.07 30.38
N SER A 28 2.64 -16.95 30.21
CA SER A 28 3.90 -16.89 30.96
C SER A 28 4.69 -15.63 30.62
N ASP A 29 4.86 -15.31 29.33
CA ASP A 29 5.49 -14.08 28.87
C ASP A 29 4.80 -12.83 29.41
N LEU A 30 3.46 -12.81 29.40
CA LEU A 30 2.68 -11.68 29.93
C LEU A 30 2.92 -11.50 31.45
N ARG A 31 2.94 -12.59 32.23
CA ARG A 31 3.23 -12.53 33.67
C ARG A 31 4.66 -12.05 33.93
N ALA A 32 5.60 -12.50 33.11
CA ALA A 32 6.97 -12.02 33.18
C ALA A 32 7.06 -10.52 32.89
N LEU A 33 6.35 -10.04 31.87
CA LEU A 33 6.25 -8.61 31.55
C LEU A 33 5.61 -7.81 32.70
N GLU A 34 4.51 -8.32 33.31
CA GLU A 34 3.87 -7.71 34.47
C GLU A 34 4.84 -7.56 35.65
N ARG A 35 5.60 -8.62 35.93
CA ARG A 35 6.60 -8.62 36.99
C ARG A 35 7.74 -7.64 36.71
N MET A 36 8.25 -7.61 35.48
CA MET A 36 9.30 -6.67 35.06
C MET A 36 8.84 -5.21 35.18
N VAL A 37 7.59 -4.91 34.85
CA VAL A 37 7.02 -3.57 35.07
C VAL A 37 6.93 -3.25 36.56
N ALA A 38 6.38 -4.17 37.38
CA ALA A 38 6.22 -3.97 38.82
C ALA A 38 7.56 -3.82 39.56
N GLU A 39 8.59 -4.55 39.15
CA GLU A 39 9.95 -4.47 39.74
C GLU A 39 10.81 -3.33 39.15
N GLY A 40 10.30 -2.59 38.13
CA GLY A 40 11.00 -1.44 37.55
C GLY A 40 12.26 -1.82 36.79
N LEU A 41 12.31 -3.00 36.13
CA LEU A 41 13.49 -3.52 35.47
C LEU A 41 13.84 -2.81 34.15
N PHE A 42 12.89 -2.05 33.59
CA PHE A 42 13.05 -1.37 32.32
C PHE A 42 14.08 -0.23 32.36
N GLU A 43 14.76 -0.03 31.23
CA GLU A 43 15.67 1.10 31.03
C GLU A 43 14.92 2.42 31.19
N ARG A 44 15.48 3.37 31.96
CA ARG A 44 14.86 4.68 32.29
C ARG A 44 15.78 5.83 31.91
N GLY A 45 15.17 6.96 31.55
CA GLY A 45 15.91 8.19 31.23
C GLY A 45 16.64 8.14 29.88
N VAL A 46 16.41 7.09 29.08
CA VAL A 46 17.00 6.92 27.75
C VAL A 46 15.91 6.98 26.71
N SER A 47 16.08 7.84 25.71
CA SER A 47 15.21 7.90 24.55
C SER A 47 16.02 7.72 23.28
N ARG A 48 15.65 6.74 22.48
CA ARG A 48 16.24 6.45 21.17
C ARG A 48 15.15 6.47 20.10
N ILE A 49 15.54 6.84 18.90
CA ILE A 49 14.71 6.79 17.71
C ILE A 49 15.29 5.76 16.74
N GLY A 50 14.44 5.07 16.01
CA GLY A 50 14.81 4.14 14.94
C GLY A 50 13.85 4.27 13.78
N SER A 51 14.17 3.64 12.66
CA SER A 51 13.28 3.62 11.51
C SER A 51 13.40 2.33 10.71
N GLU A 52 12.28 1.93 10.12
CA GLU A 52 12.17 0.88 9.10
C GLU A 52 11.70 1.55 7.81
N GLN A 53 12.32 1.21 6.68
CA GLN A 53 12.02 1.79 5.38
C GLN A 53 11.68 0.68 4.41
N GLU A 54 10.44 0.66 3.94
CA GLU A 54 10.00 -0.22 2.88
C GLU A 54 10.07 0.47 1.52
N MET A 55 10.28 -0.30 0.45
CA MET A 55 10.37 0.22 -0.91
C MET A 55 9.88 -0.79 -1.93
N PHE A 56 9.50 -0.30 -3.11
CA PHE A 56 9.22 -1.13 -4.28
C PHE A 56 10.47 -1.27 -5.14
N LEU A 57 10.59 -2.42 -5.79
CA LEU A 57 11.55 -2.67 -6.86
C LEU A 57 10.82 -2.61 -8.20
N VAL A 58 11.35 -1.86 -9.17
CA VAL A 58 10.76 -1.73 -10.50
C VAL A 58 11.77 -2.03 -11.59
N ASP A 59 11.29 -2.55 -12.70
CA ASP A 59 12.06 -2.79 -13.92
C ASP A 59 12.31 -1.50 -14.71
N SER A 60 12.98 -1.62 -15.86
CA SER A 60 13.26 -0.52 -16.79
C SER A 60 11.99 0.16 -17.35
N HIS A 61 10.82 -0.49 -17.24
CA HIS A 61 9.51 0.03 -17.64
C HIS A 61 8.70 0.58 -16.46
N CYS A 62 9.33 0.76 -15.31
CA CYS A 62 8.70 1.23 -14.07
C CYS A 62 7.58 0.30 -13.54
N ARG A 63 7.62 -1.00 -13.84
CA ARG A 63 6.69 -2.02 -13.34
C ARG A 63 7.31 -2.81 -12.21
N ALA A 64 6.47 -3.41 -11.35
CA ALA A 64 6.93 -4.25 -10.26
C ALA A 64 7.90 -5.34 -10.74
N ALA A 65 9.09 -5.42 -10.14
CA ALA A 65 10.15 -6.37 -10.47
C ALA A 65 10.34 -7.37 -9.33
N PRO A 66 10.01 -8.67 -9.52
CA PRO A 66 10.10 -9.69 -8.47
C PRO A 66 11.56 -10.11 -8.22
N ALA A 67 12.41 -9.20 -7.73
CA ALA A 67 13.85 -9.35 -7.61
C ALA A 67 14.39 -9.25 -6.17
N ALA A 68 13.53 -9.12 -5.15
CA ALA A 68 13.94 -8.88 -3.77
C ALA A 68 14.99 -9.88 -3.26
N LEU A 69 14.80 -11.19 -3.51
CA LEU A 69 15.74 -12.22 -3.06
C LEU A 69 17.12 -12.10 -3.75
N GLN A 70 17.15 -11.67 -5.03
CA GLN A 70 18.41 -11.46 -5.75
C GLN A 70 19.15 -10.25 -5.20
N VAL A 71 18.42 -9.18 -4.87
CA VAL A 71 18.98 -7.97 -4.25
C VAL A 71 19.53 -8.29 -2.87
N LEU A 72 18.77 -8.96 -2.02
CA LEU A 72 19.18 -9.36 -0.67
C LEU A 72 20.42 -10.26 -0.67
N HIS A 73 20.45 -11.24 -1.58
CA HIS A 73 21.63 -12.14 -1.70
C HIS A 73 22.91 -11.37 -2.05
N ARG A 74 22.82 -10.28 -2.82
CA ARG A 74 24.00 -9.44 -3.15
C ARG A 74 24.34 -8.42 -2.08
N LEU A 75 23.35 -7.94 -1.33
CA LEU A 75 23.57 -7.03 -0.21
C LEU A 75 24.29 -7.73 0.96
N ASP A 76 23.89 -8.96 1.28
CA ASP A 76 24.43 -9.82 2.35
C ASP A 76 24.68 -9.04 3.66
N ASP A 77 23.67 -8.30 4.12
CA ASP A 77 23.77 -7.38 5.25
C ASP A 77 22.48 -7.42 6.08
N PRO A 78 22.57 -7.58 7.42
CA PRO A 78 21.40 -7.75 8.30
C PRO A 78 20.49 -6.53 8.38
N HIS A 79 20.86 -5.37 7.86
CA HIS A 79 19.98 -4.22 7.79
C HIS A 79 18.84 -4.39 6.76
N TYR A 80 18.94 -5.38 5.89
CA TYR A 80 17.91 -5.59 4.85
C TYR A 80 17.16 -6.89 5.07
N THR A 81 15.86 -6.85 4.84
CA THR A 81 15.00 -8.02 4.97
C THR A 81 13.95 -8.08 3.86
N THR A 82 13.30 -9.24 3.76
CA THR A 82 12.18 -9.43 2.83
C THR A 82 10.91 -8.84 3.39
N GLU A 83 10.09 -8.31 2.49
CA GLU A 83 8.67 -8.10 2.69
C GLU A 83 7.84 -9.25 2.07
N LEU A 84 6.49 -9.12 2.12
CA LEU A 84 5.59 -10.16 1.62
C LEU A 84 5.76 -10.41 0.11
N GLY A 85 5.92 -9.33 -0.68
CA GLY A 85 6.07 -9.40 -2.13
C GLY A 85 7.52 -9.50 -2.58
N LEU A 86 7.82 -10.29 -3.61
CA LEU A 86 9.13 -10.37 -4.26
C LEU A 86 9.57 -9.05 -4.91
N PHE A 87 8.67 -8.09 -5.04
CA PHE A 87 8.92 -6.75 -5.55
C PHE A 87 9.00 -5.68 -4.44
N ASN A 88 9.02 -6.11 -3.18
CA ASN A 88 9.22 -5.25 -2.01
C ASN A 88 10.52 -5.59 -1.30
N LEU A 89 11.12 -4.59 -0.67
CA LEU A 89 12.31 -4.72 0.17
C LEU A 89 12.17 -3.79 1.38
N GLU A 90 12.64 -4.23 2.54
CA GLU A 90 12.73 -3.42 3.75
C GLU A 90 14.19 -3.22 4.15
N LEU A 91 14.50 -2.04 4.65
CA LEU A 91 15.74 -1.74 5.36
C LEU A 91 15.46 -1.24 6.77
N ASN A 92 16.31 -1.64 7.72
CA ASN A 92 16.22 -1.32 9.13
C ASN A 92 17.42 -0.47 9.54
N ALA A 93 17.20 0.77 9.99
CA ALA A 93 18.26 1.63 10.48
C ALA A 93 18.58 1.34 11.96
N ASP A 94 19.83 1.56 12.34
CA ASP A 94 20.26 1.46 13.74
C ASP A 94 19.63 2.56 14.60
N PRO A 95 19.32 2.27 15.88
CA PRO A 95 18.74 3.26 16.75
C PRO A 95 19.73 4.42 17.05
N GLN A 96 19.23 5.66 16.95
CA GLN A 96 19.97 6.88 17.23
C GLN A 96 19.48 7.53 18.53
N PRO A 97 20.28 8.30 19.26
CA PRO A 97 19.80 9.11 20.38
C PRO A 97 18.74 10.11 19.92
N PHE A 98 17.67 10.26 20.68
CA PHE A 98 16.69 11.33 20.43
C PHE A 98 17.18 12.64 21.05
N ALA A 99 18.33 13.11 20.60
CA ALA A 99 18.98 14.37 21.00
C ALA A 99 20.08 14.73 19.99
N GLY A 100 20.60 15.94 20.06
CA GLY A 100 21.71 16.43 19.25
C GLY A 100 21.43 16.23 17.76
N LYS A 101 22.30 15.53 17.06
CA LYS A 101 22.23 15.22 15.62
C LYS A 101 21.52 13.88 15.29
N GLY A 102 20.75 13.31 16.21
CA GLY A 102 20.12 12.00 16.00
C GLY A 102 19.25 11.92 14.74
N LEU A 103 18.53 13.00 14.41
CA LEU A 103 17.72 13.07 13.18
C LEU A 103 18.62 13.12 11.91
N ALA A 104 19.66 13.93 11.91
CA ALA A 104 20.61 13.99 10.79
C ALA A 104 21.39 12.68 10.64
N GLN A 105 21.71 11.99 11.73
CA GLN A 105 22.34 10.66 11.69
C GLN A 105 21.40 9.60 11.11
N MET A 106 20.12 9.62 11.48
CA MET A 106 19.09 8.76 10.87
C MET A 106 18.98 9.02 9.36
N GLU A 107 18.90 10.29 8.92
CA GLU A 107 18.86 10.63 7.49
C GLU A 107 20.13 10.14 6.76
N ALA A 108 21.29 10.35 7.34
CA ALA A 108 22.56 9.94 6.74
C ALA A 108 22.66 8.42 6.57
N GLN A 109 22.27 7.65 7.59
CA GLN A 109 22.27 6.18 7.52
C GLN A 109 21.24 5.65 6.53
N LEU A 110 20.00 6.18 6.53
CA LEU A 110 19.00 5.81 5.55
C LEU A 110 19.48 6.07 4.10
N ASN A 111 20.10 7.21 3.84
CA ASN A 111 20.68 7.53 2.54
C ASN A 111 21.82 6.58 2.16
N GLU A 112 22.69 6.22 3.11
CA GLU A 112 23.78 5.26 2.87
C GLU A 112 23.21 3.89 2.49
N LEU A 113 22.30 3.36 3.30
CA LEU A 113 21.66 2.06 3.07
C LEU A 113 20.87 2.05 1.76
N TYR A 114 20.08 3.09 1.48
CA TYR A 114 19.33 3.21 0.23
C TYR A 114 20.25 3.31 -1.00
N THR A 115 21.36 4.04 -0.91
CA THR A 115 22.35 4.14 -1.99
C THR A 115 22.98 2.78 -2.31
N ARG A 116 23.20 1.93 -1.30
CA ARG A 116 23.67 0.55 -1.51
C ARG A 116 22.65 -0.28 -2.28
N VAL A 117 21.36 -0.16 -1.91
CA VAL A 117 20.27 -0.81 -2.68
C VAL A 117 20.26 -0.31 -4.13
N GLN A 118 20.32 1.02 -4.35
CA GLN A 118 20.34 1.60 -5.69
C GLN A 118 21.47 1.05 -6.56
N ARG A 119 22.66 0.89 -5.99
CA ARG A 119 23.84 0.34 -6.70
C ARG A 119 23.59 -1.12 -7.12
N ILE A 120 23.13 -1.97 -6.22
CA ILE A 120 22.85 -3.37 -6.53
C ILE A 120 21.70 -3.50 -7.53
N CYS A 121 20.66 -2.68 -7.38
CA CYS A 121 19.55 -2.64 -8.31
C CYS A 121 19.99 -2.24 -9.73
N ALA A 122 20.90 -1.26 -9.84
CA ALA A 122 21.44 -0.85 -11.15
C ALA A 122 22.19 -1.98 -11.87
N GLU A 123 22.91 -2.84 -11.13
CA GLU A 123 23.58 -4.03 -11.69
C GLU A 123 22.58 -5.09 -12.20
N LEU A 124 21.35 -5.06 -11.70
CA LEU A 124 20.25 -5.95 -12.07
C LEU A 124 19.29 -5.33 -13.09
N GLU A 125 19.58 -4.14 -13.58
CA GLU A 125 18.72 -3.35 -14.50
C GLU A 125 17.33 -3.03 -13.88
N ILE A 126 17.25 -2.91 -12.56
CA ILE A 126 16.05 -2.54 -11.79
C ILE A 126 16.33 -1.27 -10.98
N GLN A 127 15.29 -0.69 -10.36
CA GLN A 127 15.40 0.51 -9.54
C GLN A 127 14.51 0.42 -8.30
N PRO A 128 14.98 0.88 -7.13
CA PRO A 128 14.13 1.03 -5.96
C PRO A 128 13.32 2.33 -6.04
N VAL A 129 12.08 2.32 -5.52
CA VAL A 129 11.16 3.46 -5.49
C VAL A 129 10.52 3.58 -4.11
N LEU A 130 10.58 4.78 -3.51
CA LEU A 130 9.90 5.11 -2.27
C LEU A 130 8.52 5.70 -2.57
N THR A 131 7.47 4.94 -2.32
CA THR A 131 6.08 5.35 -2.48
C THR A 131 5.17 4.46 -1.65
N GLY A 132 4.07 4.98 -1.14
CA GLY A 132 3.16 4.18 -0.30
C GLY A 132 2.43 3.08 -1.08
N ILE A 133 2.04 3.34 -2.33
CA ILE A 133 1.55 2.34 -3.31
C ILE A 133 2.21 2.66 -4.64
N LEU A 134 2.76 1.67 -5.31
CA LEU A 134 3.36 1.85 -6.62
C LEU A 134 2.27 2.15 -7.68
N PRO A 135 2.30 3.34 -8.33
CA PRO A 135 1.23 3.72 -9.26
C PRO A 135 1.03 2.79 -10.45
N THR A 136 2.09 2.12 -10.89
CA THR A 136 2.08 1.18 -12.02
C THR A 136 1.74 -0.26 -11.63
N LEU A 137 1.48 -0.53 -10.35
CA LEU A 137 1.09 -1.86 -9.89
C LEU A 137 -0.23 -2.28 -10.54
N GLY A 138 -0.30 -3.53 -10.97
CA GLY A 138 -1.47 -4.15 -11.58
C GLY A 138 -1.97 -5.37 -10.81
N LYS A 139 -3.21 -5.80 -11.07
CA LYS A 139 -3.77 -7.00 -10.42
C LYS A 139 -2.94 -8.27 -10.69
N THR A 140 -2.29 -8.34 -11.84
CA THR A 140 -1.42 -9.44 -12.24
C THR A 140 -0.15 -9.58 -11.40
N ASP A 141 0.29 -8.48 -10.78
CA ASP A 141 1.45 -8.50 -9.89
C ASP A 141 1.12 -9.17 -8.54
N LEU A 142 -0.17 -9.34 -8.23
CA LEU A 142 -0.66 -9.99 -7.00
C LEU A 142 -0.77 -11.51 -7.11
N ASP A 143 -0.22 -12.12 -8.16
CA ASP A 143 -0.11 -13.58 -8.25
C ASP A 143 0.67 -14.14 -7.05
N ILE A 144 0.22 -15.27 -6.51
CA ILE A 144 0.87 -15.96 -5.39
C ILE A 144 2.33 -16.35 -5.71
N ALA A 145 2.69 -16.49 -6.98
CA ALA A 145 4.05 -16.71 -7.43
C ALA A 145 4.99 -15.54 -7.12
N ASN A 146 4.44 -14.34 -6.92
CA ASN A 146 5.18 -13.16 -6.49
C ASN A 146 5.26 -13.00 -4.96
N MET A 147 4.72 -13.94 -4.19
CA MET A 147 4.93 -13.98 -2.74
C MET A 147 6.33 -14.52 -2.44
N VAL A 148 7.02 -13.88 -1.50
CA VAL A 148 8.31 -14.39 -1.01
C VAL A 148 8.11 -15.80 -0.46
N PRO A 149 8.91 -16.80 -0.91
CA PRO A 149 8.77 -18.21 -0.50
C PRO A 149 9.29 -18.45 0.92
N ASN A 150 8.87 -17.59 1.86
CA ASN A 150 9.14 -17.74 3.29
C ASN A 150 8.05 -18.63 3.90
N PRO A 151 8.38 -19.70 4.63
CA PRO A 151 7.42 -20.57 5.28
C PRO A 151 6.41 -19.81 6.17
N ARG A 152 6.84 -18.74 6.83
CA ARG A 152 5.97 -17.87 7.64
C ARG A 152 4.89 -17.20 6.80
N TYR A 153 5.23 -16.61 5.66
CA TYR A 153 4.27 -15.92 4.78
C TYR A 153 3.29 -16.89 4.15
N LEU A 154 3.79 -18.02 3.65
CA LEU A 154 2.95 -19.07 3.07
C LEU A 154 1.98 -19.66 4.11
N THR A 155 2.44 -19.86 5.35
CA THR A 155 1.59 -20.31 6.45
C THR A 155 0.55 -19.27 6.82
N LEU A 156 0.97 -18.01 6.96
CA LEU A 156 0.05 -16.91 7.29
C LEU A 156 -1.05 -16.77 6.23
N ASN A 157 -0.68 -16.77 4.94
CA ASN A 157 -1.63 -16.74 3.84
C ASN A 157 -2.64 -17.89 3.93
N ARG A 158 -2.16 -19.13 4.10
CA ARG A 158 -3.01 -20.31 4.21
C ARG A 158 -3.97 -20.22 5.39
N VAL A 159 -3.45 -19.87 6.58
CA VAL A 159 -4.24 -19.80 7.81
C VAL A 159 -5.29 -18.68 7.72
N MET A 160 -4.92 -17.50 7.24
CA MET A 160 -5.85 -16.37 7.13
C MET A 160 -6.94 -16.65 6.09
N THR A 161 -6.59 -17.22 4.93
CA THR A 161 -7.56 -17.63 3.90
C THR A 161 -8.49 -18.74 4.42
N ALA A 162 -7.95 -19.73 5.14
CA ALA A 162 -8.77 -20.80 5.74
C ALA A 162 -9.72 -20.31 6.83
N VAL A 163 -9.28 -19.35 7.67
CA VAL A 163 -10.12 -18.74 8.71
C VAL A 163 -11.24 -17.92 8.10
N ARG A 164 -10.96 -17.20 7.01
CA ARG A 164 -11.96 -16.40 6.30
C ARG A 164 -12.98 -17.29 5.56
N GLY A 165 -12.53 -18.37 4.95
CA GLY A 165 -13.38 -19.33 4.22
C GLY A 165 -13.94 -18.83 2.88
N GLU A 166 -13.78 -17.54 2.56
CA GLU A 166 -14.21 -16.87 1.33
C GLU A 166 -13.12 -15.91 0.87
N GLY A 167 -13.18 -15.44 -0.38
CA GLY A 167 -12.28 -14.40 -0.89
C GLY A 167 -12.39 -13.07 -0.14
N TYR A 168 -11.37 -12.25 -0.25
CA TYR A 168 -11.34 -10.90 0.32
C TYR A 168 -12.11 -9.94 -0.58
N ASP A 169 -13.14 -9.29 -0.05
CA ASP A 169 -13.87 -8.22 -0.72
C ASP A 169 -13.24 -6.88 -0.35
N ILE A 170 -12.72 -6.17 -1.34
CA ILE A 170 -12.14 -4.84 -1.17
C ILE A 170 -13.03 -3.84 -1.89
N SER A 171 -13.49 -2.82 -1.16
CA SER A 171 -14.30 -1.73 -1.71
C SER A 171 -13.82 -0.40 -1.14
N ILE A 172 -13.24 0.45 -2.01
CA ILE A 172 -12.72 1.76 -1.62
C ILE A 172 -13.33 2.82 -2.53
N LYS A 173 -14.04 3.78 -1.93
CA LYS A 173 -14.63 4.93 -2.63
C LYS A 173 -13.79 6.18 -2.37
N GLY A 174 -13.29 6.78 -3.44
CA GLY A 174 -12.55 8.04 -3.43
C GLY A 174 -13.00 8.97 -4.54
N LEU A 175 -12.07 9.53 -5.32
CA LEU A 175 -12.40 10.23 -6.57
C LEU A 175 -12.94 9.26 -7.62
N ASP A 176 -12.39 8.07 -7.65
CA ASP A 176 -12.86 6.91 -8.42
C ASP A 176 -13.35 5.85 -7.42
N GLU A 177 -13.98 4.78 -7.88
CA GLU A 177 -14.38 3.63 -7.08
C GLU A 177 -13.54 2.41 -7.46
N PHE A 178 -13.07 1.68 -6.45
CA PHE A 178 -12.37 0.42 -6.62
C PHE A 178 -13.10 -0.68 -5.88
N VAL A 179 -13.48 -1.75 -6.59
CA VAL A 179 -14.07 -2.96 -6.05
C VAL A 179 -13.32 -4.15 -6.62
N ALA A 180 -12.89 -5.06 -5.75
CA ALA A 180 -12.22 -6.28 -6.16
C ALA A 180 -12.48 -7.42 -5.18
N LYS A 181 -12.48 -8.64 -5.70
CA LYS A 181 -12.35 -9.87 -4.91
C LYS A 181 -10.95 -10.45 -5.10
N HIS A 182 -10.39 -11.01 -4.05
CA HIS A 182 -9.08 -11.64 -4.08
C HIS A 182 -9.03 -12.81 -3.10
N ASP A 183 -8.17 -13.78 -3.35
CA ASP A 183 -8.11 -15.05 -2.62
C ASP A 183 -6.83 -15.21 -1.78
N SER A 184 -5.99 -14.20 -1.74
CA SER A 184 -4.70 -14.24 -1.02
C SER A 184 -4.38 -12.93 -0.30
N LEU A 185 -3.34 -12.96 0.55
CA LEU A 185 -2.83 -11.77 1.25
C LEU A 185 -2.04 -10.82 0.35
N MET A 186 -1.89 -11.10 -0.95
CA MET A 186 -1.04 -10.30 -1.83
C MET A 186 -1.45 -8.81 -1.96
N PHE A 187 -2.67 -8.44 -1.58
CA PHE A 187 -3.02 -7.02 -1.44
C PHE A 187 -2.22 -6.29 -0.35
N GLU A 188 -1.72 -7.00 0.67
CA GLU A 188 -0.81 -6.43 1.66
C GLU A 188 0.49 -5.95 1.01
N ALA A 189 1.03 -6.71 0.04
CA ALA A 189 2.24 -6.36 -0.71
C ALA A 189 2.10 -5.11 -1.59
N CYS A 190 0.87 -4.59 -1.80
CA CYS A 190 0.67 -3.30 -2.47
C CYS A 190 1.11 -2.11 -1.62
N ASN A 191 1.35 -2.29 -0.32
CA ASN A 191 1.65 -1.23 0.62
C ASN A 191 3.13 -1.19 0.95
N ALA A 192 3.69 0.02 1.05
CA ALA A 192 5.02 0.26 1.60
C ALA A 192 4.98 1.43 2.58
N SER A 193 5.63 1.26 3.71
CA SER A 193 5.62 2.21 4.82
C SER A 193 7.01 2.74 5.16
N PHE A 194 7.02 3.84 5.89
CA PHE A 194 8.15 4.32 6.67
C PHE A 194 7.75 4.30 8.14
N GLN A 195 8.38 3.46 8.93
CA GLN A 195 8.02 3.26 10.33
C GLN A 195 9.02 3.99 11.23
N VAL A 196 8.52 4.65 12.27
CA VAL A 196 9.34 5.41 13.23
C VAL A 196 9.20 4.80 14.61
N HIS A 197 10.31 4.46 15.23
CA HIS A 197 10.36 3.93 16.59
C HIS A 197 10.77 5.01 17.57
N LEU A 198 10.07 5.10 18.70
CA LEU A 198 10.42 5.94 19.83
C LEU A 198 10.52 5.09 21.10
N GLN A 199 11.72 4.94 21.66
CA GLN A 199 11.90 4.38 22.99
C GLN A 199 11.38 5.35 24.03
N VAL A 200 10.44 4.89 24.86
CA VAL A 200 9.82 5.70 25.91
C VAL A 200 10.75 5.78 27.11
N ALA A 201 11.20 6.98 27.45
CA ALA A 201 12.16 7.22 28.53
C ALA A 201 11.61 6.89 29.94
N ASP A 202 10.31 7.00 30.14
CA ASP A 202 9.62 6.65 31.38
C ASP A 202 8.62 5.51 31.14
N PRO A 203 9.00 4.25 31.39
CA PRO A 203 8.13 3.09 31.17
C PRO A 203 6.82 3.11 31.98
N ASP A 204 6.79 3.80 33.13
CA ASP A 204 5.58 3.89 33.96
C ASP A 204 4.51 4.78 33.29
N ARG A 205 4.92 5.70 32.44
CA ARG A 205 4.03 6.56 31.63
C ARG A 205 3.83 6.05 30.20
N PHE A 206 4.16 4.78 29.92
CA PHE A 206 4.03 4.23 28.58
C PHE A 206 2.61 4.35 28.01
N GLY A 207 1.59 4.00 28.80
CA GLY A 207 0.18 4.09 28.37
C GLY A 207 -0.19 5.52 27.95
N HIS A 208 0.20 6.51 28.75
CA HIS A 208 0.00 7.91 28.44
C HIS A 208 0.72 8.35 27.15
N SER A 209 1.99 7.94 26.98
CA SER A 209 2.74 8.22 25.74
C SER A 209 2.11 7.55 24.52
N TYR A 210 1.56 6.35 24.69
CA TYR A 210 0.85 5.64 23.64
C TYR A 210 -0.45 6.36 23.23
N ASP A 211 -1.21 6.88 24.19
CA ASP A 211 -2.42 7.65 23.91
C ASP A 211 -2.11 8.95 23.14
N ILE A 212 -1.03 9.66 23.52
CA ILE A 212 -0.55 10.80 22.73
C ILE A 212 -0.16 10.37 21.31
N ALA A 213 0.50 9.22 21.14
CA ALA A 213 0.82 8.69 19.80
C ALA A 213 -0.46 8.41 18.99
N GLN A 214 -1.53 7.88 19.62
CA GLN A 214 -2.82 7.67 18.96
C GLN A 214 -3.47 8.99 18.51
N LEU A 215 -3.48 10.00 19.38
CA LEU A 215 -3.93 11.36 19.04
C LEU A 215 -3.20 11.91 17.81
N LEU A 216 -1.90 11.64 17.70
CA LEU A 216 -1.01 12.19 16.68
C LEU A 216 -1.02 11.43 15.35
N LEU A 217 -1.71 10.28 15.23
CA LEU A 217 -1.82 9.55 13.97
C LEU A 217 -2.42 10.42 12.86
N ALA A 218 -3.48 11.18 13.15
CA ALA A 218 -4.16 12.01 12.16
C ALA A 218 -3.28 13.15 11.60
N PRO A 219 -2.66 14.02 12.42
CA PRO A 219 -1.80 15.07 11.90
C PRO A 219 -0.52 14.53 11.23
N ALA A 220 0.09 13.46 11.76
CA ALA A 220 1.24 12.83 11.13
C ALA A 220 0.91 12.28 9.74
N LEU A 221 -0.24 11.61 9.60
CA LEU A 221 -0.72 11.10 8.32
C LEU A 221 -1.05 12.23 7.34
N ALA A 222 -1.72 13.30 7.81
CA ALA A 222 -2.13 14.41 6.95
C ALA A 222 -0.95 15.09 6.23
N VAL A 223 0.19 15.23 6.91
CA VAL A 223 1.42 15.81 6.32
C VAL A 223 2.18 14.84 5.45
N GLY A 224 2.04 13.51 5.69
CA GLY A 224 2.86 12.47 5.07
C GLY A 224 2.23 11.76 3.86
N THR A 225 0.96 12.04 3.48
CA THR A 225 0.24 11.25 2.45
C THR A 225 1.03 11.04 1.15
N ASN A 226 1.15 9.77 0.68
CA ASN A 226 1.92 9.40 -0.52
C ASN A 226 1.38 8.16 -1.28
N SER A 227 0.07 7.87 -1.19
CA SER A 227 -0.53 6.72 -1.89
C SER A 227 -1.93 7.02 -2.46
N PRO A 228 -2.08 7.95 -3.44
CA PRO A 228 -3.39 8.37 -3.91
C PRO A 228 -4.02 7.46 -4.97
N THR A 229 -3.30 6.44 -5.45
CA THR A 229 -3.74 5.57 -6.54
C THR A 229 -3.56 4.10 -6.22
N LEU A 230 -4.50 3.28 -6.69
CA LEU A 230 -4.41 1.82 -6.69
C LEU A 230 -4.95 1.28 -8.03
N PHE A 231 -4.15 0.50 -8.76
CA PHE A 231 -4.48 -0.05 -10.08
C PHE A 231 -5.08 0.99 -11.05
N GLY A 232 -4.46 2.17 -11.06
CA GLY A 232 -4.90 3.30 -11.89
C GLY A 232 -6.11 4.08 -11.39
N LYS A 233 -6.83 3.63 -10.36
CA LYS A 233 -7.94 4.37 -9.75
C LYS A 233 -7.40 5.38 -8.73
N ARG A 234 -7.98 6.61 -8.71
CA ARG A 234 -7.63 7.68 -7.75
C ARG A 234 -8.58 7.58 -6.56
N LEU A 235 -8.04 7.27 -5.41
CA LEU A 235 -8.84 6.93 -4.24
C LEU A 235 -8.63 7.95 -3.10
N TRP A 236 -8.18 7.51 -1.93
CA TRP A 236 -7.93 8.40 -0.79
C TRP A 236 -6.59 9.12 -0.94
N ALA A 237 -6.35 10.18 -0.16
CA ALA A 237 -5.01 10.79 -0.11
C ALA A 237 -3.96 9.80 0.40
N GLU A 238 -4.37 8.89 1.30
CA GLU A 238 -3.57 7.75 1.75
C GLU A 238 -4.40 6.48 1.63
N THR A 239 -4.42 5.89 0.44
CA THR A 239 -5.21 4.69 0.11
C THR A 239 -4.75 3.46 0.89
N ARG A 240 -3.47 3.40 1.32
CA ARG A 240 -2.92 2.30 2.13
C ARG A 240 -3.77 2.00 3.36
N ILE A 241 -4.34 3.02 3.99
CA ILE A 241 -5.14 2.85 5.21
C ILE A 241 -6.33 1.93 4.94
N ALA A 242 -7.15 2.27 3.95
CA ALA A 242 -8.32 1.46 3.60
C ALA A 242 -7.94 0.10 3.01
N LEU A 243 -6.86 0.07 2.20
CA LEU A 243 -6.41 -1.16 1.55
C LEU A 243 -5.91 -2.17 2.58
N PHE A 244 -5.03 -1.75 3.49
CA PHE A 244 -4.44 -2.63 4.49
C PHE A 244 -5.50 -3.17 5.47
N GLU A 245 -6.45 -2.33 5.91
CA GLU A 245 -7.54 -2.77 6.78
C GLU A 245 -8.40 -3.85 6.13
N GLN A 246 -8.69 -3.74 4.83
CA GLN A 246 -9.54 -4.68 4.11
C GLN A 246 -8.79 -5.92 3.64
N SER A 247 -7.50 -5.81 3.29
CA SER A 247 -6.67 -6.93 2.82
C SER A 247 -6.35 -7.97 3.91
N CYS A 248 -6.31 -7.54 5.17
CA CYS A 248 -6.03 -8.40 6.32
C CYS A 248 -7.28 -8.71 7.16
N ASP A 249 -8.49 -8.38 6.68
CA ASP A 249 -9.73 -8.63 7.41
C ASP A 249 -10.20 -10.07 7.23
N ILE A 250 -10.01 -10.88 8.27
CA ILE A 250 -10.42 -12.29 8.31
C ILE A 250 -11.83 -12.51 8.88
N ARG A 251 -12.58 -11.44 9.16
CA ARG A 251 -13.92 -11.54 9.74
C ARG A 251 -14.92 -12.01 8.69
N THR A 252 -15.78 -12.97 9.09
CA THR A 252 -16.93 -13.44 8.34
C THR A 252 -18.21 -13.19 9.15
N PRO A 253 -19.41 -13.20 8.54
CA PRO A 253 -20.68 -13.07 9.27
C PRO A 253 -20.88 -14.10 10.38
N SER A 254 -20.21 -15.25 10.31
CA SER A 254 -20.31 -16.36 11.26
C SER A 254 -19.23 -16.36 12.34
N VAL A 255 -18.41 -15.31 12.47
CA VAL A 255 -17.28 -15.24 13.41
C VAL A 255 -17.75 -15.22 14.86
N HIS A 256 -17.06 -15.98 15.71
CA HIS A 256 -17.25 -15.96 17.17
C HIS A 256 -17.05 -14.55 17.75
N ALA A 257 -17.80 -14.24 18.80
CA ALA A 257 -17.78 -12.92 19.45
C ALA A 257 -16.36 -12.42 19.84
N ARG A 258 -15.45 -13.35 20.15
CA ARG A 258 -14.05 -13.05 20.49
C ARG A 258 -13.22 -12.51 19.31
N GLU A 259 -13.57 -12.82 18.06
CA GLU A 259 -12.81 -12.46 16.86
C GLU A 259 -13.50 -11.37 16.03
N ARG A 260 -14.40 -10.60 16.62
CA ARG A 260 -15.11 -9.51 15.95
C ARG A 260 -14.23 -8.27 15.69
N ALA A 261 -13.08 -8.15 16.33
CA ALA A 261 -12.16 -7.04 16.10
C ALA A 261 -11.32 -7.28 14.84
N ALA A 262 -11.16 -6.25 14.00
CA ALA A 262 -10.24 -6.30 12.87
C ALA A 262 -8.80 -6.34 13.35
N ARG A 263 -7.95 -7.16 12.70
CA ARG A 263 -6.51 -7.25 13.05
C ARG A 263 -5.75 -5.98 12.71
N VAL A 264 -6.13 -5.29 11.64
CA VAL A 264 -5.69 -3.94 11.33
C VAL A 264 -6.70 -2.97 11.91
N SER A 265 -6.32 -2.11 12.82
CA SER A 265 -7.24 -1.17 13.46
C SER A 265 -6.54 0.01 14.12
N PHE A 266 -7.30 1.09 14.30
CA PHE A 266 -6.88 2.24 15.09
C PHE A 266 -6.76 1.89 16.59
N GLY A 267 -7.54 0.95 17.10
CA GLY A 267 -7.67 0.60 18.50
C GLY A 267 -9.11 0.68 18.96
N LYS A 268 -9.34 0.66 20.28
CA LYS A 268 -10.69 0.59 20.85
C LYS A 268 -11.01 1.71 21.83
N ASP A 269 -10.01 2.10 22.61
CA ASP A 269 -10.18 3.07 23.71
C ASP A 269 -8.79 3.58 24.10
N TRP A 270 -8.74 4.66 24.87
CA TRP A 270 -7.53 5.14 25.52
C TRP A 270 -7.01 4.10 26.53
N VAL A 271 -5.69 4.05 26.69
CA VAL A 271 -5.03 3.15 27.65
C VAL A 271 -5.17 3.71 29.06
N LYS A 272 -5.83 2.98 29.96
CA LYS A 272 -6.13 3.46 31.32
C LYS A 272 -4.99 3.26 32.33
N GLY A 273 -3.94 2.53 31.94
CA GLY A 273 -2.85 2.19 32.84
C GLY A 273 -1.52 1.98 32.12
N SER A 274 -1.05 0.76 32.09
CA SER A 274 0.29 0.42 31.60
C SER A 274 0.26 -0.26 30.22
N VAL A 275 1.44 -0.46 29.65
CA VAL A 275 1.65 -1.26 28.42
C VAL A 275 1.01 -2.65 28.49
N ILE A 276 0.84 -3.20 29.69
CA ILE A 276 0.23 -4.53 29.93
C ILE A 276 -1.18 -4.61 29.37
N GLU A 277 -1.96 -3.53 29.42
CA GLU A 277 -3.34 -3.51 28.88
C GLU A 277 -3.36 -3.77 27.38
N LEU A 278 -2.40 -3.22 26.62
CA LEU A 278 -2.30 -3.43 25.18
C LEU A 278 -2.04 -4.89 24.83
N PHE A 279 -1.14 -5.56 25.55
CA PHE A 279 -0.86 -6.98 25.35
C PHE A 279 -2.03 -7.86 25.83
N LYS A 280 -2.68 -7.52 26.93
CA LYS A 280 -3.90 -8.20 27.40
C LYS A 280 -5.03 -8.09 26.38
N ASP A 281 -5.26 -6.91 25.82
CA ASP A 281 -6.28 -6.68 24.80
C ASP A 281 -5.99 -7.54 23.56
N ASN A 282 -4.74 -7.61 23.11
CA ASN A 282 -4.33 -8.45 22.00
C ASN A 282 -4.60 -9.94 22.25
N ILE A 283 -4.18 -10.48 23.40
CA ILE A 283 -4.42 -11.90 23.76
C ILE A 283 -5.92 -12.18 23.88
N THR A 284 -6.68 -11.24 24.42
CA THR A 284 -8.13 -11.43 24.66
C THR A 284 -8.92 -11.47 23.36
N ARG A 285 -8.56 -10.63 22.37
CA ARG A 285 -9.35 -10.45 21.15
C ARG A 285 -8.93 -11.35 20.01
N PHE A 286 -7.65 -11.72 19.94
CA PHE A 286 -7.11 -12.41 18.79
C PHE A 286 -6.56 -13.78 19.17
N ARG A 287 -6.93 -14.79 18.40
CA ARG A 287 -6.31 -16.10 18.50
C ARG A 287 -4.94 -16.10 17.82
N PRO A 288 -3.99 -16.90 18.33
CA PRO A 288 -2.72 -17.11 17.62
C PRO A 288 -2.95 -17.68 16.21
N LEU A 289 -2.32 -17.07 15.22
CA LEU A 289 -2.30 -17.58 13.84
C LEU A 289 -1.10 -18.48 13.56
N VAL A 290 0.00 -18.21 14.24
CA VAL A 290 1.27 -18.93 14.12
C VAL A 290 1.81 -19.24 15.51
N GLY A 291 2.67 -20.23 15.61
CA GLY A 291 3.35 -20.62 16.85
C GLY A 291 4.85 -20.74 16.63
N THR A 292 5.60 -20.81 17.71
CA THR A 292 7.03 -21.13 17.70
C THR A 292 7.31 -22.26 18.66
N ASP A 293 8.43 -22.95 18.45
CA ASP A 293 8.97 -23.87 19.45
C ASP A 293 9.39 -23.07 20.70
N HIS A 294 8.97 -23.53 21.88
CA HIS A 294 9.27 -22.88 23.15
C HIS A 294 10.57 -23.43 23.71
N GLU A 295 11.51 -22.54 23.96
CA GLU A 295 12.81 -22.95 24.53
C GLU A 295 12.84 -22.79 26.05
N ASP A 296 12.29 -21.70 26.61
CA ASP A 296 12.34 -21.38 28.04
C ASP A 296 11.05 -20.75 28.57
N ASP A 297 10.66 -21.11 29.79
CA ASP A 297 9.60 -20.40 30.53
C ASP A 297 10.13 -19.02 30.97
N ALA A 298 9.49 -17.95 30.52
CA ALA A 298 9.89 -16.58 30.81
C ALA A 298 9.95 -16.26 32.32
N MET A 299 9.07 -16.87 33.11
CA MET A 299 9.13 -16.73 34.57
C MET A 299 10.34 -17.40 35.16
N ALA A 300 10.70 -18.59 34.68
CA ALA A 300 11.92 -19.28 35.12
C ALA A 300 13.20 -18.53 34.72
N VAL A 301 13.20 -17.83 33.58
CA VAL A 301 14.31 -16.93 33.16
C VAL A 301 14.46 -15.79 34.18
N LEU A 302 13.35 -15.12 34.53
CA LEU A 302 13.37 -14.04 35.55
C LEU A 302 13.82 -14.54 36.94
N ASP A 303 13.43 -15.73 37.34
CA ASP A 303 13.83 -16.31 38.63
C ASP A 303 15.35 -16.57 38.71
N ARG A 304 16.02 -16.73 37.55
CA ARG A 304 17.47 -16.80 37.45
C ARG A 304 18.16 -15.41 37.43
N GLY A 305 17.35 -14.33 37.45
CA GLY A 305 17.86 -12.95 37.35
C GLY A 305 18.23 -12.51 35.93
N GLU A 306 17.76 -13.24 34.92
CA GLU A 306 17.97 -12.95 33.51
C GLU A 306 16.75 -12.25 32.91
N ILE A 307 16.93 -11.54 31.79
CA ILE A 307 15.82 -10.85 31.09
C ILE A 307 15.29 -11.73 29.96
N PRO A 308 14.00 -12.15 30.01
CA PRO A 308 13.42 -13.04 29.02
C PRO A 308 13.15 -12.31 27.69
N GLN A 309 13.24 -13.04 26.57
CA GLN A 309 12.99 -12.53 25.22
C GLN A 309 11.50 -12.30 24.90
N LEU A 310 10.58 -12.85 25.66
CA LEU A 310 9.13 -12.79 25.48
C LEU A 310 8.70 -13.18 24.05
N LYS A 311 9.28 -14.27 23.52
CA LYS A 311 9.13 -14.67 22.09
C LYS A 311 7.68 -14.92 21.69
N ALA A 312 6.88 -15.60 22.53
CA ALA A 312 5.49 -15.91 22.24
C ALA A 312 4.62 -14.64 22.22
N LEU A 313 4.86 -13.73 23.17
CA LEU A 313 4.15 -12.45 23.23
C LEU A 313 4.51 -11.55 22.03
N ARG A 314 5.77 -11.46 21.68
CA ARG A 314 6.26 -10.68 20.53
C ARG A 314 5.72 -11.24 19.21
N LEU A 315 5.77 -12.56 19.01
CA LEU A 315 5.26 -13.18 17.80
C LEU A 315 3.76 -12.93 17.62
N HIS A 316 2.98 -13.07 18.69
CA HIS A 316 1.55 -12.79 18.67
C HIS A 316 1.26 -11.33 18.33
N ASN A 317 1.96 -10.40 18.99
CA ASN A 317 1.87 -8.96 18.73
C ASN A 317 2.20 -8.62 17.26
N GLY A 318 3.15 -9.32 16.65
CA GLY A 318 3.53 -9.18 15.24
C GLY A 318 2.47 -9.64 14.23
N THR A 319 1.42 -10.36 14.67
CA THR A 319 0.27 -10.75 13.82
C THR A 319 -0.95 -9.85 14.00
N ILE A 320 -0.82 -8.75 14.72
CA ILE A 320 -1.86 -7.76 14.99
C ILE A 320 -1.34 -6.41 14.55
N TYR A 321 -2.01 -5.81 13.57
CA TYR A 321 -1.51 -4.66 12.84
C TYR A 321 -2.21 -3.39 13.32
N ARG A 322 -1.80 -2.88 14.50
CA ARG A 322 -2.22 -1.55 14.96
C ARG A 322 -1.37 -0.47 14.29
N TRP A 323 -1.96 0.70 14.04
CA TRP A 323 -1.25 1.84 13.44
C TRP A 323 -0.16 2.45 14.35
N ASN A 324 -0.31 2.29 15.66
CA ASN A 324 0.79 2.37 16.63
C ASN A 324 0.95 1.00 17.28
N ARG A 325 2.16 0.49 17.35
CA ARG A 325 2.47 -0.78 17.99
C ARG A 325 3.29 -0.55 19.26
N ALA A 326 2.88 -1.17 20.36
CA ALA A 326 3.71 -1.28 21.56
C ALA A 326 4.74 -2.40 21.36
N CYS A 327 6.01 -2.10 21.46
CA CYS A 327 7.09 -3.04 21.23
C CYS A 327 7.96 -3.22 22.49
N TYR A 328 8.30 -4.49 22.77
CA TYR A 328 9.29 -4.89 23.76
C TYR A 328 10.62 -5.18 23.06
N GLY A 329 11.72 -4.79 23.67
CA GLY A 329 13.05 -5.11 23.21
C GLY A 329 14.06 -5.17 24.35
N ILE A 330 15.26 -5.67 24.05
CA ILE A 330 16.40 -5.69 24.95
C ILE A 330 17.51 -4.86 24.31
N SER A 331 18.01 -3.86 25.04
CA SER A 331 19.10 -2.99 24.59
C SER A 331 20.43 -3.74 24.63
N GLU A 332 21.47 -3.23 23.95
CA GLU A 332 22.82 -3.83 23.93
C GLU A 332 23.43 -3.99 25.33
N ASN A 333 23.03 -3.15 26.29
CA ASN A 333 23.44 -3.25 27.70
C ASN A 333 22.70 -4.34 28.48
N GLY A 334 21.85 -5.16 27.83
CA GLY A 334 21.04 -6.22 28.41
C GLY A 334 19.79 -5.77 29.16
N LYS A 335 19.47 -4.46 29.20
CA LYS A 335 18.25 -3.95 29.84
C LYS A 335 17.06 -4.01 28.90
N PRO A 336 15.88 -4.40 29.41
CA PRO A 336 14.66 -4.34 28.62
C PRO A 336 14.22 -2.89 28.42
N HIS A 337 13.59 -2.62 27.28
CA HIS A 337 13.00 -1.32 26.96
C HIS A 337 11.65 -1.46 26.28
N LEU A 338 10.86 -0.41 26.37
CA LEU A 338 9.57 -0.28 25.67
C LEU A 338 9.68 0.82 24.62
N ARG A 339 9.14 0.57 23.42
CA ARG A 339 9.07 1.56 22.37
C ARG A 339 7.68 1.59 21.71
N ILE A 340 7.32 2.74 21.19
CA ILE A 340 6.16 2.95 20.34
C ILE A 340 6.65 2.97 18.89
N GLU A 341 6.03 2.17 18.06
CA GLU A 341 6.29 2.08 16.62
C GLU A 341 5.13 2.76 15.87
N LEU A 342 5.42 3.89 15.25
CA LEU A 342 4.49 4.59 14.36
C LEU A 342 4.54 3.95 12.97
N ARG A 343 3.44 3.31 12.54
CA ARG A 343 3.35 2.53 11.28
C ARG A 343 2.56 3.23 10.19
N VAL A 344 1.99 4.38 10.50
CA VAL A 344 1.00 5.03 9.64
C VAL A 344 1.61 5.72 8.42
N LEU A 345 2.88 6.15 8.51
CA LEU A 345 3.52 6.91 7.45
C LEU A 345 3.79 6.05 6.22
N PRO A 346 3.46 6.52 5.01
CA PRO A 346 3.86 5.86 3.77
C PRO A 346 5.36 5.98 3.52
N SER A 347 5.90 5.07 2.74
CA SER A 347 7.22 5.21 2.14
C SER A 347 7.28 6.44 1.23
N GLY A 348 8.35 7.21 1.31
CA GLY A 348 8.63 8.39 0.49
C GLY A 348 7.92 9.69 0.93
N PRO A 349 7.89 10.70 0.07
CA PRO A 349 8.44 10.76 -1.29
C PRO A 349 9.97 10.67 -1.40
N THR A 350 10.72 11.18 -0.43
CA THR A 350 12.19 11.07 -0.30
C THR A 350 12.58 10.81 1.14
N ILE A 351 13.80 10.33 1.38
CA ILE A 351 14.32 10.11 2.73
C ILE A 351 14.27 11.40 3.57
N VAL A 352 14.59 12.55 3.00
CA VAL A 352 14.51 13.82 3.74
C VAL A 352 13.06 14.20 4.09
N ASP A 353 12.08 13.86 3.22
CA ASP A 353 10.66 14.03 3.52
C ASP A 353 10.18 13.12 4.67
N GLU A 354 10.68 11.89 4.71
CA GLU A 354 10.37 10.89 5.75
C GLU A 354 10.94 11.30 7.10
N VAL A 355 12.21 11.73 7.13
CA VAL A 355 12.82 12.23 8.37
C VAL A 355 12.14 13.52 8.84
N ALA A 356 11.66 14.37 7.91
CA ALA A 356 10.85 15.52 8.28
C ALA A 356 9.51 15.11 8.93
N ASN A 357 8.85 14.06 8.41
CA ASN A 357 7.64 13.50 9.03
C ASN A 357 7.94 12.93 10.42
N ALA A 358 9.06 12.21 10.56
CA ALA A 358 9.53 11.70 11.86
C ALA A 358 9.80 12.83 12.86
N ALA A 359 10.52 13.88 12.44
CA ALA A 359 10.84 15.04 13.28
C ALA A 359 9.57 15.75 13.78
N PHE A 360 8.58 15.94 12.91
CA PHE A 360 7.29 16.52 13.27
C PHE A 360 6.57 15.68 14.32
N TRP A 361 6.43 14.38 14.10
CA TRP A 361 5.78 13.48 15.07
C TRP A 361 6.55 13.39 16.38
N LEU A 362 7.88 13.21 16.35
CA LEU A 362 8.74 13.10 17.54
C LEU A 362 8.71 14.39 18.38
N GLY A 363 8.73 15.55 17.73
CA GLY A 363 8.60 16.83 18.39
C GLY A 363 7.25 16.97 19.11
N LEU A 364 6.16 16.61 18.44
CA LEU A 364 4.83 16.60 19.04
C LEU A 364 4.74 15.61 20.22
N MET A 365 5.30 14.39 20.06
CA MET A 365 5.37 13.39 21.12
C MET A 365 6.06 13.93 22.36
N SER A 366 7.25 14.53 22.19
CA SER A 366 8.04 15.09 23.29
C SER A 366 7.29 16.15 24.09
N GLU A 367 6.62 17.10 23.40
CA GLU A 367 5.98 18.22 24.05
C GLU A 367 4.59 17.88 24.61
N LEU A 368 3.76 17.17 23.83
CA LEU A 368 2.40 16.88 24.26
C LEU A 368 2.34 15.84 25.40
N THR A 369 3.25 14.87 25.43
CA THR A 369 3.39 13.95 26.58
C THR A 369 3.71 14.70 27.88
N ALA A 370 4.40 15.85 27.80
CA ALA A 370 4.71 16.67 28.96
C ALA A 370 3.61 17.66 29.33
N ARG A 371 2.77 18.09 28.36
CA ARG A 371 1.74 19.13 28.56
C ARG A 371 0.35 18.60 28.90
N ILE A 372 0.02 17.41 28.42
CA ILE A 372 -1.30 16.82 28.61
C ILE A 372 -1.17 15.74 29.69
N ASP A 373 -1.83 15.92 30.82
CA ASP A 373 -1.80 14.92 31.89
C ASP A 373 -2.90 13.85 31.73
N ASP A 374 -4.09 14.25 31.31
CA ASP A 374 -5.23 13.35 31.06
C ASP A 374 -5.87 13.68 29.72
N LEU A 375 -5.55 12.86 28.72
CA LEU A 375 -6.10 13.02 27.37
C LEU A 375 -7.56 12.59 27.31
N SER A 376 -7.95 11.56 28.06
CA SER A 376 -9.30 11.00 28.03
C SER A 376 -10.36 11.97 28.54
N ALA A 377 -9.97 12.89 29.43
CA ALA A 377 -10.85 13.96 29.91
C ALA A 377 -11.07 15.07 28.87
N ARG A 378 -10.22 15.16 27.84
CA ARG A 378 -10.21 16.27 26.86
C ARG A 378 -10.63 15.86 25.45
N MET A 379 -10.67 14.56 25.16
CA MET A 379 -10.99 14.07 23.83
C MET A 379 -11.56 12.67 23.88
N ASP A 380 -12.70 12.48 23.23
CA ASP A 380 -13.27 11.16 23.00
C ASP A 380 -12.41 10.36 22.01
N PHE A 381 -12.23 9.08 22.27
CA PHE A 381 -11.45 8.18 21.42
C PHE A 381 -12.01 8.10 20.00
N ASP A 382 -13.34 8.12 19.84
CA ASP A 382 -14.03 8.09 18.56
C ASP A 382 -13.70 9.33 17.70
N HIS A 383 -13.49 10.50 18.31
CA HIS A 383 -13.04 11.69 17.59
C HIS A 383 -11.61 11.52 17.06
N ALA A 384 -10.69 10.94 17.84
CA ALA A 384 -9.34 10.66 17.38
C ALA A 384 -9.35 9.68 16.20
N GLN A 385 -10.18 8.64 16.28
CA GLN A 385 -10.37 7.68 15.19
C GLN A 385 -11.00 8.33 13.94
N ALA A 386 -12.02 9.16 14.11
CA ALA A 386 -12.66 9.88 13.01
C ALA A 386 -11.67 10.83 12.30
N ASN A 387 -10.84 11.54 13.07
CA ASN A 387 -9.77 12.39 12.54
C ASN A 387 -8.75 11.61 11.72
N PHE A 388 -8.38 10.41 12.19
CA PHE A 388 -7.46 9.53 11.48
C PHE A 388 -7.99 9.14 10.10
N TYR A 389 -9.25 8.70 10.01
CA TYR A 389 -9.85 8.38 8.70
C TYR A 389 -10.09 9.60 7.83
N ALA A 390 -10.41 10.77 8.42
CA ALA A 390 -10.48 12.02 7.68
C ALA A 390 -9.12 12.41 7.09
N ALA A 391 -8.03 12.27 7.86
CA ALA A 391 -6.66 12.49 7.38
C ALA A 391 -6.29 11.54 6.23
N ALA A 392 -6.64 10.26 6.34
CA ALA A 392 -6.39 9.28 5.29
C ALA A 392 -7.12 9.61 3.99
N ARG A 393 -8.39 10.05 4.06
CA ARG A 393 -9.17 10.43 2.87
C ARG A 393 -8.75 11.74 2.26
N ASP A 394 -8.59 12.79 3.07
CA ASP A 394 -8.55 14.17 2.62
C ASP A 394 -7.18 14.85 2.82
N GLY A 395 -6.26 14.18 3.55
CA GLY A 395 -4.92 14.71 3.85
C GLY A 395 -4.98 16.08 4.56
N LEU A 396 -4.24 17.04 4.05
CA LEU A 396 -4.20 18.42 4.59
C LEU A 396 -5.53 19.19 4.48
N SER A 397 -6.52 18.68 3.75
CA SER A 397 -7.86 19.29 3.65
C SER A 397 -8.84 18.69 4.67
N ALA A 398 -8.42 17.73 5.47
CA ALA A 398 -9.26 17.08 6.48
C ALA A 398 -9.77 18.09 7.54
N ARG A 399 -10.93 17.77 8.10
CA ARG A 399 -11.45 18.45 9.28
C ARG A 399 -11.20 17.56 10.49
N PHE A 400 -10.68 18.15 11.55
CA PHE A 400 -10.40 17.49 12.81
C PHE A 400 -11.30 18.04 13.90
N SER A 401 -11.86 17.16 14.72
CA SER A 401 -12.38 17.50 16.03
C SER A 401 -11.23 17.29 17.03
N TRP A 402 -10.73 18.37 17.61
CA TRP A 402 -9.54 18.35 18.45
C TRP A 402 -9.90 18.42 19.94
N LEU A 403 -8.90 18.62 20.78
CA LEU A 403 -9.08 18.70 22.23
C LEU A 403 -10.22 19.68 22.60
N ASP A 404 -11.01 19.29 23.60
CA ASP A 404 -12.14 20.08 24.12
C ASP A 404 -13.25 20.34 23.05
N GLY A 405 -13.31 19.53 21.98
CA GLY A 405 -14.34 19.59 20.94
C GLY A 405 -14.12 20.70 19.90
N GLU A 406 -12.94 21.29 19.81
CA GLU A 406 -12.65 22.35 18.85
C GLU A 406 -12.54 21.79 17.41
N GLU A 407 -13.37 22.30 16.50
CA GLU A 407 -13.37 21.91 15.08
C GLU A 407 -12.38 22.76 14.27
N MET A 408 -11.51 22.11 13.48
CA MET A 408 -10.49 22.82 12.70
C MET A 408 -10.13 22.12 11.39
N ILE A 409 -9.62 22.87 10.43
CA ILE A 409 -9.05 22.34 9.19
C ILE A 409 -7.60 21.99 9.46
N ALA A 410 -7.15 20.82 8.97
CA ALA A 410 -5.81 20.29 9.23
C ALA A 410 -4.68 21.27 8.83
N GLN A 411 -4.76 21.89 7.64
CA GLN A 411 -3.71 22.79 7.15
C GLN A 411 -3.41 23.97 8.10
N PRO A 412 -4.34 24.90 8.39
CA PRO A 412 -4.05 26.02 9.30
C PRO A 412 -3.75 25.52 10.72
N PHE A 413 -4.39 24.47 11.18
CA PHE A 413 -4.14 23.89 12.49
C PHE A 413 -2.70 23.42 12.66
N ILE A 414 -2.17 22.69 11.66
CA ILE A 414 -0.78 22.22 11.67
C ILE A 414 0.18 23.42 11.67
N LEU A 415 -0.06 24.43 10.80
CA LEU A 415 0.81 25.61 10.70
C LEU A 415 0.83 26.46 11.96
N ASP A 416 -0.36 26.76 12.48
CA ASP A 416 -0.50 27.80 13.52
C ASP A 416 -0.32 27.22 14.93
N ARG A 417 -0.55 25.91 15.12
CA ARG A 417 -0.50 25.29 16.46
C ARG A 417 0.47 24.13 16.58
N LEU A 418 0.43 23.15 15.66
CA LEU A 418 1.22 21.92 15.85
C LEU A 418 2.70 22.11 15.53
N LEU A 419 3.05 22.89 14.50
CA LEU A 419 4.46 23.16 14.19
C LEU A 419 5.20 23.87 15.33
N PRO A 420 4.66 24.94 15.96
CA PRO A 420 5.30 25.54 17.15
C PRO A 420 5.43 24.56 18.33
N ILE A 421 4.44 23.65 18.50
CA ILE A 421 4.51 22.60 19.53
C ILE A 421 5.63 21.60 19.20
N ALA A 422 5.74 21.17 17.94
CA ALA A 422 6.79 20.27 17.50
C ALA A 422 8.19 20.87 17.67
N GLU A 423 8.34 22.17 17.34
CA GLU A 423 9.61 22.90 17.56
C GLU A 423 10.01 22.91 19.05
N SER A 424 9.03 23.29 19.92
CA SER A 424 9.26 23.24 21.38
C SER A 424 9.65 21.85 21.87
N GLY A 425 9.03 20.80 21.31
CA GLY A 425 9.31 19.42 21.70
C GLY A 425 10.67 18.92 21.22
N LEU A 426 11.12 19.28 20.02
CA LEU A 426 12.48 18.96 19.57
C LEU A 426 13.53 19.69 20.44
N ALA A 427 13.30 20.95 20.77
CA ALA A 427 14.14 21.69 21.69
C ALA A 427 14.17 21.06 23.09
N ARG A 428 13.03 20.60 23.63
CA ARG A 428 12.92 19.87 24.90
C ARG A 428 13.73 18.55 24.87
N ALA A 429 13.70 17.84 23.75
CA ALA A 429 14.49 16.63 23.54
C ALA A 429 16.01 16.91 23.38
N GLY A 430 16.39 18.17 23.21
CA GLY A 430 17.78 18.56 22.99
C GLY A 430 18.28 18.28 21.57
N VAL A 431 17.38 18.24 20.59
CA VAL A 431 17.75 18.13 19.16
C VAL A 431 18.42 19.44 18.71
N ASP A 432 19.43 19.35 17.86
CA ASP A 432 20.15 20.52 17.34
C ASP A 432 19.19 21.46 16.59
N ASP A 433 19.29 22.76 16.84
CA ASP A 433 18.44 23.78 16.21
C ASP A 433 18.49 23.75 14.68
N ALA A 434 19.65 23.42 14.11
CA ALA A 434 19.81 23.33 12.66
C ALA A 434 18.95 22.19 12.06
N ASP A 435 18.93 21.05 12.73
CA ASP A 435 18.14 19.89 12.34
C ASP A 435 16.64 20.16 12.52
N ALA A 436 16.24 20.72 13.66
CA ALA A 436 14.86 21.12 13.91
C ALA A 436 14.34 22.08 12.83
N LYS A 437 15.10 23.14 12.51
CA LYS A 437 14.75 24.10 11.46
C LYS A 437 14.69 23.47 10.06
N LYS A 438 15.64 22.58 9.72
CA LYS A 438 15.65 21.87 8.44
C LYS A 438 14.38 21.07 8.25
N TYR A 439 14.09 20.15 9.16
CA TYR A 439 13.00 19.20 8.97
C TYR A 439 11.61 19.83 9.18
N LEU A 440 11.43 20.66 10.19
CA LEU A 440 10.15 21.37 10.39
C LEU A 440 9.92 22.41 9.30
N GLY A 441 10.97 23.01 8.73
CA GLY A 441 10.86 23.90 7.57
C GLY A 441 10.31 23.21 6.33
N ILE A 442 10.69 21.94 6.09
CA ILE A 442 10.12 21.13 5.02
C ILE A 442 8.62 20.89 5.26
N ILE A 443 8.21 20.59 6.49
CA ILE A 443 6.79 20.42 6.85
C ILE A 443 6.03 21.72 6.66
N ASP A 444 6.55 22.86 7.15
CA ASP A 444 5.91 24.18 7.01
C ASP A 444 5.64 24.49 5.52
N GLU A 445 6.66 24.37 4.67
CA GLU A 445 6.53 24.66 3.24
C GLU A 445 5.56 23.68 2.55
N ARG A 446 5.63 22.38 2.88
CA ARG A 446 4.72 21.34 2.37
C ARG A 446 3.27 21.64 2.72
N VAL A 447 3.00 22.02 3.96
CA VAL A 447 1.65 22.31 4.44
C VAL A 447 1.13 23.64 3.84
N ARG A 448 1.95 24.70 3.78
CA ARG A 448 1.58 25.98 3.14
C ARG A 448 1.24 25.81 1.67
N SER A 449 2.07 25.06 0.94
CA SER A 449 1.90 24.84 -0.51
C SER A 449 0.90 23.73 -0.84
N LEU A 450 0.43 22.97 0.16
CA LEU A 450 -0.39 21.76 -0.02
C LEU A 450 0.29 20.76 -0.97
N ARG A 451 1.61 20.57 -0.88
CA ARG A 451 2.40 19.69 -1.77
C ARG A 451 2.86 18.42 -1.06
N THR A 452 1.92 17.57 -0.64
CA THR A 452 2.23 16.20 -0.24
C THR A 452 2.54 15.34 -1.48
N GLY A 453 3.16 14.18 -1.29
CA GLY A 453 3.40 13.23 -2.38
C GLY A 453 2.13 12.89 -3.14
N SER A 454 1.04 12.61 -2.42
CA SER A 454 -0.28 12.32 -3.02
C SER A 454 -0.79 13.47 -3.87
N ARG A 455 -0.70 14.70 -3.39
CA ARG A 455 -1.13 15.87 -4.18
C ARG A 455 -0.24 16.11 -5.39
N TRP A 456 1.07 15.87 -5.26
CA TRP A 456 1.98 15.96 -6.38
C TRP A 456 1.63 14.93 -7.47
N MET A 457 1.39 13.67 -7.10
CA MET A 457 0.98 12.61 -8.04
C MET A 457 -0.33 12.96 -8.75
N LEU A 458 -1.38 13.32 -8.00
CA LEU A 458 -2.69 13.66 -8.57
C LEU A 458 -2.63 14.87 -9.51
N ARG A 459 -1.88 15.92 -9.14
CA ARG A 459 -1.69 17.11 -10.00
C ARG A 459 -0.89 16.77 -11.26
N SER A 460 0.08 15.87 -11.17
CA SER A 460 0.85 15.37 -12.31
C SER A 460 -0.04 14.60 -13.27
N LEU A 461 -0.80 13.62 -12.78
CA LEU A 461 -1.78 12.87 -13.59
C LEU A 461 -2.81 13.78 -14.25
N GLN A 462 -3.34 14.77 -13.52
CA GLN A 462 -4.30 15.74 -14.05
C GLN A 462 -3.69 16.60 -15.17
N SER A 463 -2.42 17.02 -15.04
CA SER A 463 -1.76 17.83 -16.07
C SER A 463 -1.52 17.07 -17.38
N MET A 464 -1.48 15.74 -17.31
CA MET A 464 -1.29 14.86 -18.47
C MET A 464 -2.60 14.26 -19.01
N LYS A 465 -3.78 14.61 -18.42
CA LYS A 465 -5.07 13.94 -18.71
C LYS A 465 -5.45 13.90 -20.20
N SER A 466 -5.08 14.91 -20.97
CA SER A 466 -5.39 15.00 -22.41
C SER A 466 -4.33 14.36 -23.32
N ARG A 467 -3.29 13.73 -22.75
CA ARG A 467 -2.15 13.19 -23.49
C ARG A 467 -1.81 11.79 -22.99
N GLY A 468 -1.50 10.88 -23.90
CA GLY A 468 -1.12 9.51 -23.59
C GLY A 468 -2.23 8.68 -22.96
N SER A 469 -2.00 7.39 -22.86
CA SER A 469 -2.85 6.42 -22.16
C SER A 469 -2.74 6.57 -20.63
N GLN A 470 -3.61 5.92 -19.90
CA GLN A 470 -3.52 5.88 -18.43
C GLN A 470 -2.21 5.24 -17.97
N GLY A 471 -1.82 4.12 -18.59
CA GLY A 471 -0.58 3.41 -18.28
C GLY A 471 0.65 4.30 -18.46
N GLU A 472 0.74 5.02 -19.58
CA GLU A 472 1.88 5.95 -19.85
C GLU A 472 1.95 7.08 -18.82
N ARG A 473 0.81 7.63 -18.41
CA ARG A 473 0.79 8.67 -17.38
C ARG A 473 1.26 8.15 -16.02
N LEU A 474 0.87 6.92 -15.65
CA LEU A 474 1.32 6.28 -14.40
C LEU A 474 2.82 5.96 -14.46
N THR A 475 3.31 5.42 -15.59
CA THR A 475 4.73 5.17 -15.83
C THR A 475 5.54 6.47 -15.75
N ALA A 476 5.08 7.55 -16.38
CA ALA A 476 5.72 8.85 -16.31
C ALA A 476 5.80 9.39 -14.86
N VAL A 477 4.76 9.19 -14.06
CA VAL A 477 4.77 9.56 -12.63
C VAL A 477 5.83 8.76 -11.87
N VAL A 478 5.95 7.45 -12.09
CA VAL A 478 6.96 6.61 -11.43
C VAL A 478 8.37 7.00 -11.87
N ALA A 479 8.60 7.18 -13.18
CA ALA A 479 9.90 7.62 -13.71
C ALA A 479 10.31 8.98 -13.14
N ALA A 480 9.37 9.92 -13.09
CA ALA A 480 9.57 11.23 -12.48
C ALA A 480 9.90 11.12 -10.99
N THR A 481 9.20 10.26 -10.23
CA THR A 481 9.49 9.99 -8.82
C THR A 481 10.92 9.50 -8.64
N ILE A 482 11.34 8.48 -9.40
CA ILE A 482 12.70 7.93 -9.34
C ILE A 482 13.75 9.01 -9.62
N ALA A 483 13.55 9.83 -10.66
CA ALA A 483 14.49 10.89 -11.03
C ALA A 483 14.63 11.94 -9.91
N ARG A 484 13.52 12.30 -9.24
CA ARG A 484 13.51 13.29 -8.16
C ARG A 484 14.07 12.72 -6.85
N GLN A 485 13.83 11.44 -6.57
CA GLN A 485 14.44 10.74 -5.44
C GLN A 485 15.96 10.67 -5.58
N LYS A 486 16.48 10.41 -6.77
CA LYS A 486 17.94 10.47 -7.05
C LYS A 486 18.52 11.87 -6.82
N ALA A 487 17.74 12.93 -7.03
CA ALA A 487 18.17 14.29 -6.74
C ALA A 487 18.14 14.63 -5.24
N GLY A 488 17.48 13.83 -4.39
CA GLY A 488 17.43 13.97 -2.93
C GLY A 488 16.70 15.22 -2.43
N ARG A 489 15.89 15.88 -3.28
CA ARG A 489 15.18 17.11 -2.91
C ARG A 489 13.80 16.80 -2.37
N PRO A 490 13.32 17.55 -1.35
CA PRO A 490 11.99 17.34 -0.79
C PRO A 490 10.88 17.59 -1.83
N VAL A 491 9.74 16.93 -1.65
CA VAL A 491 8.62 16.95 -2.60
C VAL A 491 8.06 18.35 -2.88
N VAL A 492 8.26 19.28 -1.97
CA VAL A 492 7.84 20.70 -2.14
C VAL A 492 8.56 21.37 -3.30
N GLU A 493 9.77 20.94 -3.62
CA GLU A 493 10.58 21.47 -4.73
C GLU A 493 10.30 20.74 -6.06
N TRP A 494 9.48 19.67 -6.07
CA TRP A 494 9.27 18.87 -7.25
C TRP A 494 8.39 19.58 -8.28
N GLU A 495 8.85 19.64 -9.51
CA GLU A 495 8.01 19.97 -10.67
C GLU A 495 7.04 18.82 -10.96
N ARG A 496 5.91 19.12 -11.63
CA ARG A 496 4.97 18.10 -12.07
C ARG A 496 5.64 17.12 -13.02
N ALA A 497 5.24 15.85 -12.96
CA ALA A 497 5.66 14.84 -13.91
C ALA A 497 5.13 15.17 -15.33
N ARG A 498 5.90 14.81 -16.33
CA ARG A 498 5.58 14.97 -17.75
C ARG A 498 5.76 13.64 -18.47
N LEU A 499 5.01 13.42 -19.55
CA LEU A 499 5.08 12.18 -20.33
C LEU A 499 6.48 11.89 -20.92
N ASP A 500 7.24 12.93 -21.23
CA ASP A 500 8.60 12.82 -21.80
C ASP A 500 9.69 12.49 -20.76
N GLU A 501 9.33 12.38 -19.48
CA GLU A 501 10.28 11.97 -18.43
C GLU A 501 10.57 10.46 -18.42
N PHE A 502 9.69 9.66 -19.01
CA PHE A 502 9.98 8.26 -19.25
C PHE A 502 10.81 8.13 -20.54
N THR A 503 12.13 8.04 -20.39
CA THR A 503 13.09 7.88 -21.51
C THR A 503 13.52 6.42 -21.72
N GLY A 504 13.08 5.51 -20.87
CA GLY A 504 13.28 4.07 -21.05
C GLY A 504 12.59 3.66 -22.34
N GLY A 505 13.37 3.29 -23.35
CA GLY A 505 13.00 3.17 -24.74
C GLY A 505 11.52 2.81 -24.96
N ARG A 506 10.84 3.61 -25.76
CA ARG A 506 9.44 3.43 -26.22
C ARG A 506 9.17 2.09 -26.94
N THR A 507 10.09 1.14 -26.85
CA THR A 507 9.99 -0.25 -27.29
C THR A 507 9.23 -1.14 -26.30
N GLY A 508 8.51 -0.54 -25.34
CA GLY A 508 7.87 -1.23 -24.21
C GLY A 508 6.57 -1.96 -24.49
N TYR A 509 6.13 -2.07 -25.74
CA TYR A 509 4.93 -2.84 -26.10
C TYR A 509 5.26 -4.31 -26.43
N ASN A 510 6.15 -4.91 -25.65
CA ASN A 510 6.58 -6.29 -25.91
C ASN A 510 5.58 -7.33 -25.37
N ARG A 511 4.83 -7.00 -24.30
CA ARG A 511 3.87 -7.91 -23.67
C ARG A 511 2.49 -7.29 -23.58
N VAL A 512 1.46 -8.14 -23.60
CA VAL A 512 0.05 -7.78 -23.51
C VAL A 512 -0.24 -6.95 -22.25
N SER A 513 0.34 -7.30 -21.11
CA SER A 513 0.16 -6.61 -19.83
C SER A 513 0.52 -5.12 -19.85
N GLN A 514 1.30 -4.68 -20.82
CA GLN A 514 1.79 -3.30 -20.90
C GLN A 514 0.75 -2.31 -21.47
N TYR A 515 -0.28 -2.80 -22.19
CA TYR A 515 -1.27 -1.95 -22.86
C TYR A 515 -2.71 -2.49 -22.77
N MET A 516 -2.92 -3.64 -22.15
CA MET A 516 -4.26 -4.21 -21.97
C MET A 516 -5.17 -3.30 -21.15
N GLN A 517 -6.45 -3.26 -21.51
CA GLN A 517 -7.49 -2.50 -20.81
C GLN A 517 -8.00 -3.31 -19.61
N THR A 518 -7.79 -2.83 -18.40
CA THR A 518 -8.18 -3.51 -17.16
C THR A 518 -9.53 -3.04 -16.59
N ASP A 519 -10.08 -1.94 -17.10
CA ASP A 519 -11.39 -1.43 -16.72
C ASP A 519 -12.45 -2.07 -17.61
N LEU A 520 -12.92 -3.25 -17.21
CA LEU A 520 -13.81 -4.07 -18.00
C LEU A 520 -15.26 -3.93 -17.55
N LEU A 521 -16.17 -3.91 -18.53
CA LEU A 521 -17.59 -4.16 -18.33
C LEU A 521 -17.87 -5.59 -18.77
N THR A 522 -18.38 -6.39 -17.84
CA THR A 522 -18.74 -7.78 -18.07
C THR A 522 -20.25 -7.97 -17.86
N VAL A 523 -20.80 -9.06 -18.36
CA VAL A 523 -22.19 -9.49 -18.13
C VAL A 523 -22.21 -10.96 -17.76
N GLN A 524 -23.33 -11.42 -17.22
CA GLN A 524 -23.56 -12.84 -16.89
C GLN A 524 -24.37 -13.54 -17.99
N PRO A 525 -24.30 -14.89 -18.08
CA PRO A 525 -25.02 -15.65 -19.11
C PRO A 525 -26.53 -15.45 -19.11
N ASP A 526 -27.15 -15.17 -17.98
CA ASP A 526 -28.59 -14.98 -17.79
C ASP A 526 -29.05 -13.51 -17.91
N ASP A 527 -28.12 -12.58 -18.10
CA ASP A 527 -28.45 -11.18 -18.36
C ASP A 527 -29.24 -11.02 -19.66
N PRO A 528 -30.16 -10.03 -19.74
CA PRO A 528 -30.93 -9.77 -20.97
C PRO A 528 -30.03 -9.13 -22.04
N ILE A 529 -30.22 -9.52 -23.30
CA ILE A 529 -29.44 -9.00 -24.45
C ILE A 529 -29.60 -7.48 -24.63
N GLU A 530 -30.71 -6.92 -24.22
CA GLU A 530 -30.99 -5.49 -24.26
C GLU A 530 -29.97 -4.72 -23.41
N LEU A 531 -29.61 -5.24 -22.23
CA LEU A 531 -28.57 -4.66 -21.40
C LEU A 531 -27.25 -4.57 -22.15
N VAL A 532 -26.85 -5.65 -22.87
CA VAL A 532 -25.59 -5.66 -23.64
C VAL A 532 -25.62 -4.63 -24.76
N ALA A 533 -26.79 -4.50 -25.45
CA ALA A 533 -26.95 -3.52 -26.51
C ALA A 533 -26.81 -2.08 -25.99
N ASP A 534 -27.39 -1.80 -24.84
CA ASP A 534 -27.32 -0.50 -24.18
C ASP A 534 -25.90 -0.20 -23.66
N LEU A 535 -25.25 -1.15 -23.02
CA LEU A 535 -23.85 -1.03 -22.58
C LEU A 535 -22.93 -0.73 -23.77
N MET A 536 -23.07 -1.46 -24.88
CA MET A 536 -22.28 -1.21 -26.08
C MET A 536 -22.51 0.19 -26.66
N SER A 537 -23.75 0.72 -26.57
CA SER A 537 -24.10 2.06 -27.02
C SER A 537 -23.59 3.16 -26.10
N TRP A 538 -23.80 3.02 -24.81
CA TRP A 538 -23.44 4.03 -23.81
C TRP A 538 -21.91 4.19 -23.69
N GLU A 539 -21.20 3.05 -23.61
CA GLU A 539 -19.75 3.02 -23.42
C GLU A 539 -18.96 2.98 -24.74
N ARG A 540 -19.66 2.93 -25.88
CA ARG A 540 -19.08 2.86 -27.25
C ARG A 540 -18.14 1.67 -27.44
N ILE A 541 -18.43 0.54 -26.77
CA ILE A 541 -17.67 -0.70 -26.87
C ILE A 541 -18.30 -1.67 -27.87
N ARG A 542 -17.50 -2.53 -28.47
CA ARG A 542 -17.93 -3.49 -29.50
C ARG A 542 -17.89 -4.94 -29.05
N HIS A 543 -17.33 -5.19 -27.87
CA HIS A 543 -17.12 -6.51 -27.32
C HIS A 543 -17.41 -6.47 -25.82
N VAL A 544 -18.21 -7.40 -25.31
CA VAL A 544 -18.53 -7.52 -23.89
C VAL A 544 -18.24 -8.95 -23.47
N PRO A 545 -17.28 -9.17 -22.56
CA PRO A 545 -17.01 -10.49 -22.00
C PRO A 545 -18.17 -10.97 -21.14
N VAL A 546 -18.37 -12.28 -21.12
CA VAL A 546 -19.36 -12.95 -20.28
C VAL A 546 -18.62 -13.78 -19.25
N GLU A 547 -18.90 -13.54 -17.98
CA GLU A 547 -18.31 -14.28 -16.87
C GLU A 547 -19.37 -15.04 -16.08
N ASP A 548 -18.99 -16.16 -15.45
CA ASP A 548 -19.85 -16.89 -14.52
C ASP A 548 -19.88 -16.21 -13.12
N ALA A 549 -20.61 -16.83 -12.19
CA ALA A 549 -20.72 -16.34 -10.82
C ALA A 549 -19.36 -16.34 -10.06
N GLU A 550 -18.42 -17.15 -10.49
CA GLU A 550 -17.06 -17.27 -9.97
C GLU A 550 -16.08 -16.30 -10.63
N GLY A 551 -16.53 -15.48 -11.62
CA GLY A 551 -15.70 -14.52 -12.36
C GLY A 551 -14.84 -15.14 -13.46
N LYS A 552 -15.11 -16.38 -13.89
CA LYS A 552 -14.42 -17.02 -15.01
C LYS A 552 -15.04 -16.63 -16.33
N LEU A 553 -14.20 -16.44 -17.33
CA LEU A 553 -14.65 -16.15 -18.68
C LEU A 553 -15.36 -17.38 -19.29
N VAL A 554 -16.66 -17.25 -19.57
CA VAL A 554 -17.48 -18.30 -20.19
C VAL A 554 -17.95 -17.94 -21.61
N GLY A 555 -17.81 -16.69 -22.03
CA GLY A 555 -18.24 -16.26 -23.35
C GLY A 555 -17.82 -14.85 -23.73
N LEU A 556 -18.17 -14.48 -24.97
CA LEU A 556 -17.96 -13.14 -25.50
C LEU A 556 -19.16 -12.76 -26.38
N VAL A 557 -19.76 -11.60 -26.14
CA VAL A 557 -20.76 -10.99 -27.02
C VAL A 557 -20.12 -9.92 -27.89
N THR A 558 -20.37 -9.97 -29.18
CA THR A 558 -19.89 -8.96 -30.14
C THR A 558 -21.03 -8.08 -30.61
N TYR A 559 -20.77 -6.83 -30.96
CA TYR A 559 -21.73 -5.91 -31.54
C TYR A 559 -22.43 -6.50 -32.77
N ARG A 560 -21.71 -7.28 -33.58
CA ARG A 560 -22.29 -7.99 -34.76
C ARG A 560 -23.31 -9.06 -34.36
N ALA A 561 -23.09 -9.77 -33.24
CA ALA A 561 -24.04 -10.76 -32.74
C ALA A 561 -25.34 -10.09 -32.28
N VAL A 562 -25.22 -8.98 -31.55
CA VAL A 562 -26.36 -8.15 -31.11
C VAL A 562 -27.16 -7.62 -32.32
N LEU A 563 -26.49 -7.00 -33.29
CA LEU A 563 -27.15 -6.51 -34.52
C LEU A 563 -27.85 -7.61 -35.29
N ARG A 564 -27.23 -8.79 -35.43
CA ARG A 564 -27.82 -9.94 -36.12
C ARG A 564 -29.09 -10.41 -35.42
N HIS A 565 -29.07 -10.46 -34.09
CA HIS A 565 -30.20 -10.83 -33.27
C HIS A 565 -31.38 -9.88 -33.53
N PHE A 566 -31.22 -8.57 -33.38
CA PHE A 566 -32.26 -7.58 -33.61
C PHE A 566 -32.76 -7.54 -35.07
N ALA A 567 -31.84 -7.72 -36.04
CA ALA A 567 -32.23 -7.81 -37.45
C ALA A 567 -33.11 -9.05 -37.75
N ASN A 568 -32.83 -10.17 -37.08
CA ASN A 568 -33.68 -11.37 -37.22
C ASN A 568 -35.07 -11.16 -36.61
N ILE A 569 -35.18 -10.52 -35.46
CA ILE A 569 -36.46 -10.12 -34.85
C ILE A 569 -37.24 -9.21 -35.80
N ALA A 570 -36.59 -8.18 -36.33
CA ALA A 570 -37.23 -7.25 -37.27
C ALA A 570 -37.77 -7.96 -38.53
N LYS A 571 -37.02 -8.93 -39.10
CA LYS A 571 -37.45 -9.75 -40.21
C LYS A 571 -38.67 -10.62 -39.86
N SER A 572 -38.64 -11.27 -38.68
CA SER A 572 -39.75 -12.10 -38.21
C SER A 572 -41.04 -11.30 -38.01
N ARG A 573 -40.92 -10.09 -37.45
CA ARG A 573 -42.05 -9.15 -37.33
C ARG A 573 -42.61 -8.73 -38.70
N ALA A 574 -41.74 -8.41 -39.66
CA ALA A 574 -42.16 -8.02 -41.00
C ALA A 574 -42.84 -9.14 -41.79
N SER A 575 -42.55 -10.41 -41.48
CA SER A 575 -43.15 -11.59 -42.10
C SER A 575 -44.44 -12.09 -41.39
N GLY A 576 -44.92 -11.41 -40.35
CA GLY A 576 -46.19 -11.73 -39.67
C GLY A 576 -46.14 -13.03 -38.82
N LEU A 577 -44.96 -13.55 -38.53
CA LEU A 577 -44.78 -14.86 -37.89
C LEU A 577 -44.72 -14.82 -36.34
N THR A 578 -44.90 -13.67 -35.69
CA THR A 578 -44.85 -13.58 -34.22
C THR A 578 -45.99 -12.78 -33.63
N GLN A 579 -46.94 -13.45 -32.97
CA GLN A 579 -47.92 -12.91 -32.02
C GLN A 579 -47.69 -13.46 -30.59
N GLU A 580 -46.58 -14.14 -30.31
CA GLU A 580 -46.27 -14.55 -28.94
C GLU A 580 -45.41 -13.49 -28.24
N ARG A 581 -45.69 -13.24 -26.93
CA ARG A 581 -44.91 -12.37 -26.05
C ARG A 581 -43.42 -12.68 -26.25
N GLU A 582 -42.67 -11.67 -26.70
CA GLU A 582 -41.22 -11.80 -26.80
C GLU A 582 -40.65 -12.22 -25.43
N LYS A 583 -40.17 -13.46 -25.34
CA LYS A 583 -39.33 -13.88 -24.21
C LYS A 583 -38.03 -13.07 -24.30
N SER A 584 -37.66 -12.42 -23.20
CA SER A 584 -36.32 -11.83 -23.09
C SER A 584 -35.28 -12.89 -23.43
N VAL A 585 -34.40 -12.58 -24.37
CA VAL A 585 -33.32 -13.48 -24.81
C VAL A 585 -32.14 -13.28 -23.89
N ALA A 586 -31.60 -14.35 -23.35
CA ALA A 586 -30.45 -14.30 -22.49
C ALA A 586 -29.14 -14.13 -23.28
N VAL A 587 -28.14 -13.57 -22.66
CA VAL A 587 -26.77 -13.44 -23.21
C VAL A 587 -26.23 -14.80 -23.66
N ALA A 588 -26.52 -15.88 -22.91
CA ALA A 588 -26.11 -17.26 -23.22
C ALA A 588 -26.59 -17.73 -24.62
N ASP A 589 -27.73 -17.21 -25.09
CA ASP A 589 -28.32 -17.64 -26.37
C ASP A 589 -27.58 -17.08 -27.59
N ILE A 590 -26.80 -15.99 -27.40
CA ILE A 590 -26.10 -15.30 -28.49
C ILE A 590 -24.59 -15.14 -28.27
N MET A 591 -24.10 -15.38 -27.08
CA MET A 591 -22.67 -15.33 -26.80
C MET A 591 -21.93 -16.42 -27.59
N ARG A 592 -20.65 -16.17 -27.83
CA ARG A 592 -19.74 -17.16 -28.36
C ARG A 592 -18.99 -17.78 -27.17
N GLY A 593 -19.16 -19.09 -26.93
CA GLY A 593 -18.50 -19.81 -25.82
C GLY A 593 -17.07 -20.25 -26.14
N ASP A 594 -16.73 -20.43 -27.44
CA ASP A 594 -15.35 -20.75 -27.86
C ASP A 594 -14.57 -19.44 -28.07
N VAL A 595 -14.02 -18.92 -26.98
CA VAL A 595 -13.33 -17.63 -26.94
C VAL A 595 -11.83 -17.85 -26.91
N LEU A 596 -11.12 -17.30 -27.91
CA LEU A 596 -9.66 -17.25 -27.88
C LEU A 596 -9.21 -16.23 -26.87
N THR A 597 -8.32 -16.62 -25.98
CA THR A 597 -7.76 -15.79 -24.91
C THR A 597 -6.25 -15.70 -25.02
N VAL A 598 -5.67 -14.71 -24.35
CA VAL A 598 -4.23 -14.54 -24.20
C VAL A 598 -3.89 -14.36 -22.73
N SER A 599 -2.64 -14.64 -22.34
CA SER A 599 -2.15 -14.31 -21.01
C SER A 599 -1.56 -12.90 -20.96
N PRO A 600 -1.48 -12.27 -19.79
CA PRO A 600 -0.80 -10.98 -19.61
C PRO A 600 0.66 -10.98 -20.11
N ASP A 601 1.34 -12.10 -19.96
CA ASP A 601 2.74 -12.26 -20.33
C ASP A 601 2.99 -12.58 -21.81
N MET A 602 1.93 -12.83 -22.57
CA MET A 602 2.07 -13.10 -24.01
C MET A 602 2.76 -11.95 -24.72
N LEU A 603 3.62 -12.26 -25.68
CA LEU A 603 4.25 -11.26 -26.51
C LEU A 603 3.22 -10.53 -27.39
N THR A 604 3.35 -9.22 -27.50
CA THR A 604 2.48 -8.38 -28.35
C THR A 604 2.41 -8.88 -29.78
N VAL A 605 3.54 -9.25 -30.36
CA VAL A 605 3.61 -9.77 -31.73
C VAL A 605 2.83 -11.06 -31.92
N ASP A 606 2.76 -11.91 -30.88
CA ASP A 606 1.98 -13.16 -30.92
C ASP A 606 0.50 -12.87 -30.81
N ALA A 607 0.08 -11.95 -29.93
CA ALA A 607 -1.29 -11.50 -29.82
C ALA A 607 -1.78 -10.89 -31.15
N ILE A 608 -0.99 -10.01 -31.79
CA ILE A 608 -1.29 -9.48 -33.12
C ILE A 608 -1.40 -10.60 -34.16
N ALA A 609 -0.49 -11.57 -34.13
CA ALA A 609 -0.50 -12.70 -35.06
C ALA A 609 -1.78 -13.56 -34.91
N ILE A 610 -2.25 -13.78 -33.66
CA ILE A 610 -3.53 -14.46 -33.36
C ILE A 610 -4.69 -13.66 -33.95
N MET A 611 -4.81 -12.36 -33.65
CA MET A 611 -5.90 -11.51 -34.12
C MET A 611 -5.96 -11.49 -35.67
N ARG A 612 -4.82 -11.32 -36.34
CA ARG A 612 -4.73 -11.32 -37.80
C ARG A 612 -5.11 -12.66 -38.43
N ARG A 613 -4.59 -13.77 -37.88
CA ARG A 613 -4.85 -15.14 -38.38
C ARG A 613 -6.31 -15.53 -38.23
N GLN A 614 -6.89 -15.18 -37.07
CA GLN A 614 -8.27 -15.52 -36.73
C GLN A 614 -9.29 -14.46 -37.21
N ARG A 615 -8.83 -13.32 -37.70
CA ARG A 615 -9.65 -12.18 -38.14
C ARG A 615 -10.62 -11.70 -37.04
N ILE A 616 -10.10 -11.57 -35.82
CA ILE A 616 -10.84 -11.08 -34.65
C ILE A 616 -10.31 -9.72 -34.21
N GLY A 617 -11.23 -8.85 -33.78
CA GLY A 617 -10.92 -7.47 -33.38
C GLY A 617 -10.62 -7.30 -31.89
N CYS A 618 -10.67 -8.38 -31.11
CA CYS A 618 -10.35 -8.33 -29.68
C CYS A 618 -9.87 -9.69 -29.17
N LEU A 619 -9.14 -9.69 -28.06
CA LEU A 619 -8.78 -10.86 -27.28
C LEU A 619 -8.98 -10.56 -25.80
N PRO A 620 -9.82 -11.32 -25.09
CA PRO A 620 -9.82 -11.31 -23.64
C PRO A 620 -8.48 -11.80 -23.09
N VAL A 621 -8.00 -11.12 -22.07
CA VAL A 621 -6.79 -11.49 -21.33
C VAL A 621 -7.22 -12.23 -20.08
N VAL A 622 -6.74 -13.46 -19.93
CA VAL A 622 -7.15 -14.38 -18.87
C VAL A 622 -5.93 -14.83 -18.07
N GLN A 623 -6.09 -14.83 -16.76
CA GLN A 623 -5.13 -15.38 -15.81
C GLN A 623 -5.88 -16.30 -14.85
N ASP A 624 -5.40 -17.53 -14.68
CA ASP A 624 -6.01 -18.58 -13.83
C ASP A 624 -7.51 -18.82 -14.09
N GLY A 625 -7.93 -18.67 -15.36
CA GLY A 625 -9.31 -18.83 -15.78
C GLY A 625 -10.19 -17.58 -15.61
N HIS A 626 -9.72 -16.55 -14.91
CA HIS A 626 -10.43 -15.31 -14.68
C HIS A 626 -10.07 -14.26 -15.74
N ILE A 627 -11.05 -13.48 -16.17
CA ILE A 627 -10.79 -12.36 -17.07
C ILE A 627 -10.18 -11.20 -16.27
N VAL A 628 -8.98 -10.77 -16.70
CA VAL A 628 -8.26 -9.66 -16.03
C VAL A 628 -8.18 -8.41 -16.88
N ALA A 629 -8.31 -8.55 -18.21
CA ALA A 629 -8.23 -7.43 -19.14
C ALA A 629 -8.80 -7.80 -20.53
N MET A 630 -8.84 -6.80 -21.42
CA MET A 630 -9.05 -7.00 -22.86
C MET A 630 -8.01 -6.24 -23.67
N ILE A 631 -7.69 -6.75 -24.86
CA ILE A 631 -6.98 -6.01 -25.91
C ILE A 631 -7.81 -5.97 -27.18
N THR A 632 -7.76 -4.85 -27.88
CA THR A 632 -8.55 -4.59 -29.07
C THR A 632 -7.67 -4.03 -30.21
N GLU A 633 -8.22 -3.97 -31.41
CA GLU A 633 -7.54 -3.30 -32.56
C GLU A 633 -7.24 -1.82 -32.27
N GLU A 634 -8.04 -1.15 -31.44
CA GLU A 634 -7.85 0.26 -31.08
C GLU A 634 -6.59 0.48 -30.23
N ASP A 635 -6.27 -0.45 -29.33
CA ASP A 635 -5.03 -0.42 -28.54
C ASP A 635 -3.81 -0.49 -29.45
N PHE A 636 -3.85 -1.34 -30.48
CA PHE A 636 -2.77 -1.46 -31.45
C PHE A 636 -2.67 -0.24 -32.39
N MET A 637 -3.79 0.43 -32.69
CA MET A 637 -3.77 1.66 -33.46
C MET A 637 -3.09 2.80 -32.70
N GLY A 638 -3.31 2.89 -31.38
CA GLY A 638 -2.61 3.81 -30.51
C GLY A 638 -1.10 3.57 -30.56
N ILE A 639 -0.68 2.32 -30.34
CA ILE A 639 0.73 1.91 -30.42
C ILE A 639 1.34 2.22 -31.81
N ALA A 640 0.63 1.91 -32.88
CA ALA A 640 1.08 2.15 -34.24
C ALA A 640 1.24 3.65 -34.55
N ALA A 641 0.31 4.50 -34.08
CA ALA A 641 0.40 5.95 -34.23
C ALA A 641 1.65 6.50 -33.54
N GLU A 642 1.94 6.06 -32.31
CA GLU A 642 3.13 6.48 -31.57
C GLU A 642 4.43 6.05 -32.25
N LEU A 643 4.52 4.79 -32.73
CA LEU A 643 5.69 4.28 -33.45
C LEU A 643 5.90 5.01 -34.78
N LEU A 644 4.82 5.45 -35.44
CA LEU A 644 4.90 6.22 -36.68
C LEU A 644 5.34 7.66 -36.42
N ASP A 645 4.85 8.30 -35.36
CA ASP A 645 5.26 9.65 -34.95
C ASP A 645 6.75 9.69 -34.58
N GLU A 646 7.28 8.65 -33.96
CA GLU A 646 8.71 8.52 -33.70
C GLU A 646 9.56 8.46 -34.99
N ARG A 647 9.09 7.68 -35.97
CA ARG A 647 9.81 7.57 -37.25
C ARG A 647 9.73 8.86 -38.08
N ILE A 648 8.58 9.54 -38.05
CA ILE A 648 8.36 10.80 -38.78
C ILE A 648 9.14 11.95 -38.12
N GLY A 649 9.17 11.99 -36.77
CA GLY A 649 9.97 12.99 -36.03
C GLY A 649 11.48 12.85 -36.18
N GLN A 650 11.98 11.70 -36.66
CA GLN A 650 13.40 11.49 -37.05
C GLN A 650 13.71 11.88 -38.50
N VAL A 651 12.70 12.20 -39.32
CA VAL A 651 12.87 12.68 -40.67
C VAL A 651 12.79 14.20 -40.63
N GLU A 652 13.88 14.91 -40.97
CA GLU A 652 13.88 16.37 -41.13
C GLU A 652 12.68 16.78 -42.01
N PRO A 653 11.93 17.83 -41.65
CA PRO A 653 10.81 18.28 -42.45
C PRO A 653 11.33 18.68 -43.84
N PRO A 654 10.69 18.26 -44.94
CA PRO A 654 11.12 18.64 -46.28
C PRO A 654 11.15 20.16 -46.37
N HIS A 655 12.27 20.70 -46.85
CA HIS A 655 12.47 22.12 -47.10
C HIS A 655 11.24 22.69 -47.82
N GLU A 656 10.55 23.65 -47.21
CA GLU A 656 9.49 24.40 -47.89
C GLU A 656 10.01 25.06 -49.15
N HIS A 657 9.55 24.61 -50.30
CA HIS A 657 9.74 25.35 -51.55
C HIS A 657 9.01 26.71 -51.41
N PRO A 658 9.67 27.84 -51.76
CA PRO A 658 9.09 29.16 -51.66
C PRO A 658 7.88 29.26 -52.61
N LYS A 659 6.68 29.44 -52.01
CA LYS A 659 5.46 29.71 -52.76
C LYS A 659 5.63 30.96 -53.61
N ASN A 660 5.63 30.79 -54.92
CA ASN A 660 5.56 31.84 -55.92
C ASN A 660 4.39 32.79 -55.63
N ARG A 661 4.66 33.98 -55.13
CA ARG A 661 3.70 35.07 -55.05
C ARG A 661 3.30 35.51 -56.47
N ARG A 662 2.16 35.18 -56.95
CA ARG A 662 1.49 35.92 -58.02
C ARG A 662 0.63 37.02 -57.40
N ARG A 663 0.96 38.23 -57.70
CA ARG A 663 0.13 39.45 -57.65
C ARG A 663 -0.59 39.57 -59.00
N PRO A 664 -1.56 40.47 -59.10
CA PRO A 664 -2.42 41.17 -58.14
C PRO A 664 -3.78 40.54 -57.97
#